data_35e7622c0955912fa8c52238cef75a55
#
_entry.id   35e7622c0955912fa8c52238cef75a55
#
_cell.length_a   1.000
_cell.length_b   1.000
_cell.length_c   1.000
_cell.angle_alpha   90.00
_cell.angle_beta   90.00
_cell.angle_gamma   90.00
#
_symmetry.space_group_name_H-M   'P 1'
#
loop_
_entity.id
_entity.type
_entity.pdbx_description
1 polymer ?
#
loop_
_entity_poly.entity_id
_entity_poly.type
_entity_poly.pdbx_seq_one_letter_code
_entity_poly.pdbx_strand_id
1 'polypeptide(L)'
;SAIASYSAALSVRTRQAFPQNWAMTQNNLGLAYSNRILGDKAQNIESAIASYSAALEVYTRQAFPQDWAGMQNNLGLAYRDRILGDKAQNLEMAIASYSAALEVRTRQAFPLDWAMTQNNLGSAYRVRILGDKAQNLEMAIASYSAALEVYTRQAFPQNYAETLFNLGYAYQDAQRFSDAYTTFHSAIETTLLLRGEIVSGDESKRKQAEHFNQIYRCMVEVCLELKKSSEAIEYIERSKTRNLVELLFSPDLYPKLAISEESKNQLQQLQQEIEEEKRRIEQAEKSNLQDSDRTQLNKLRQRREQLITRIIGLNPIRYDEIYNLLDQETAIIQFYFFNNCFRAFIITRHKEQPEIWQSQFQDLEKLANWTKDYLLLYYGDKQRWRHFLNDKLSLLAEILHIPEILSLVPQQCKKVILIPHHYLHLLPLHALPLSSEEYLIDKFPNGVSYAPSCQLWRVTQNKAKTLSYSRFHHLFAIQNPTKDLEFTDIEVETIAAAFHPRHILKKNQATAAALAQPTTAENFRNANWLHFSCHGYFNFNLPEKSALLLAASEISPLPAEPETSRYLRVSDDTEIDLENCLTLEDIFQLSLPNCRLVTLSACETGLVDILNTSDEYIGLPSGFIRAGAASIVSSLWAVNDFSTALLMIKFYENLQTVTQNVPFALNSAQQWLRRVTQRELLQWLDGKTDMNPEQKQKVKKILEAYYPEHRPFEQPAFWAAFCAIGE
;
A
#
# COMPACT_ATOMS: atom_id res chain seq x y z
N SER A 1 26.65 -14.59 14.31
CA SER A 1 26.10 -14.77 12.93
C SER A 1 26.39 -16.17 12.43
N ALA A 2 25.55 -16.74 11.55
CA ALA A 2 25.74 -18.06 10.97
C ALA A 2 27.13 -18.23 10.31
N ILE A 3 27.61 -17.20 9.61
CA ILE A 3 28.95 -17.19 8.99
C ILE A 3 30.05 -17.39 10.03
N ALA A 4 30.02 -16.70 11.17
CA ALA A 4 31.00 -16.86 12.22
C ALA A 4 30.98 -18.28 12.80
N SER A 5 29.79 -18.86 12.99
CA SER A 5 29.64 -20.24 13.50
C SER A 5 30.20 -21.27 12.52
N TYR A 6 29.92 -21.13 11.20
CA TYR A 6 30.48 -22.03 10.19
C TYR A 6 32.00 -21.86 10.04
N SER A 7 32.52 -20.63 10.10
CA SER A 7 33.97 -20.38 10.09
C SER A 7 34.68 -21.02 11.31
N ALA A 8 34.07 -20.92 12.50
CA ALA A 8 34.57 -21.60 13.69
C ALA A 8 34.50 -23.14 13.56
N ALA A 9 33.43 -23.68 12.96
CA ALA A 9 33.33 -25.10 12.73
C ALA A 9 34.42 -25.64 11.78
N LEU A 10 34.83 -24.86 10.77
CA LEU A 10 35.89 -25.19 9.83
C LEU A 10 37.29 -25.27 10.48
N SER A 11 37.50 -24.60 11.62
CA SER A 11 38.77 -24.75 12.37
C SER A 11 38.96 -26.13 13.01
N VAL A 12 37.85 -26.83 13.26
CA VAL A 12 37.84 -28.20 13.82
C VAL A 12 37.60 -29.24 12.71
N ARG A 13 36.61 -28.96 11.85
CA ARG A 13 36.27 -29.82 10.72
C ARG A 13 37.22 -29.52 9.56
N THR A 14 38.44 -30.04 9.63
CA THR A 14 39.39 -29.85 8.54
C THR A 14 39.15 -30.85 7.40
N ARG A 15 39.55 -30.50 6.18
CA ARG A 15 39.41 -31.35 5.01
C ARG A 15 40.11 -32.69 5.19
N GLN A 16 41.24 -32.73 5.91
CA GLN A 16 42.00 -33.94 6.18
C GLN A 16 41.35 -34.85 7.23
N ALA A 17 40.85 -34.26 8.32
CA ALA A 17 40.30 -35.04 9.44
C ALA A 17 38.84 -35.48 9.20
N PHE A 18 38.03 -34.60 8.62
CA PHE A 18 36.59 -34.80 8.45
C PHE A 18 36.11 -34.29 7.08
N PRO A 19 36.54 -34.91 5.94
CA PRO A 19 36.33 -34.37 4.60
C PRO A 19 34.87 -34.13 4.25
N GLN A 20 33.95 -35.02 4.55
CA GLN A 20 32.51 -34.84 4.30
C GLN A 20 31.91 -33.73 5.14
N ASN A 21 32.18 -33.68 6.45
CA ASN A 21 31.70 -32.64 7.34
C ASN A 21 32.29 -31.28 6.98
N TRP A 22 33.54 -31.24 6.52
CA TRP A 22 34.16 -30.03 6.00
C TRP A 22 33.43 -29.51 4.77
N ALA A 23 33.19 -30.39 3.77
CA ALA A 23 32.48 -30.01 2.54
C ALA A 23 31.03 -29.57 2.81
N MET A 24 30.32 -30.27 3.70
CA MET A 24 28.98 -29.84 4.16
C MET A 24 29.02 -28.47 4.83
N THR A 25 30.04 -28.19 5.67
CA THR A 25 30.20 -26.90 6.33
C THR A 25 30.54 -25.79 5.33
N GLN A 26 31.36 -26.09 4.30
CA GLN A 26 31.63 -25.18 3.19
C GLN A 26 30.39 -24.88 2.39
N ASN A 27 29.52 -25.85 2.09
CA ASN A 27 28.24 -25.63 1.45
C ASN A 27 27.36 -24.65 2.26
N ASN A 28 27.22 -24.90 3.57
CA ASN A 28 26.40 -24.07 4.44
C ASN A 28 26.97 -22.65 4.61
N LEU A 29 28.30 -22.52 4.58
CA LEU A 29 28.99 -21.24 4.56
C LEU A 29 28.71 -20.49 3.25
N GLY A 30 28.77 -21.17 2.11
CA GLY A 30 28.41 -20.62 0.80
C GLY A 30 26.96 -20.11 0.77
N LEU A 31 26.02 -20.91 1.30
CA LEU A 31 24.62 -20.49 1.42
C LEU A 31 24.44 -19.27 2.32
N ALA A 32 25.16 -19.23 3.45
CA ALA A 32 25.13 -18.08 4.36
C ALA A 32 25.68 -16.80 3.73
N TYR A 33 26.74 -16.91 2.89
CA TYR A 33 27.24 -15.78 2.12
C TYR A 33 26.27 -15.34 1.02
N SER A 34 25.69 -16.25 0.26
CA SER A 34 24.70 -15.94 -0.79
C SER A 34 23.51 -15.17 -0.24
N ASN A 35 23.06 -15.48 0.99
CA ASN A 35 21.92 -14.86 1.65
C ASN A 35 22.29 -13.69 2.57
N ARG A 36 23.57 -13.29 2.63
CA ARG A 36 24.00 -12.23 3.51
C ARG A 36 23.50 -10.86 3.05
N ILE A 37 22.80 -10.14 3.95
CA ILE A 37 22.29 -8.78 3.70
C ILE A 37 23.37 -7.72 3.99
N LEU A 38 24.22 -7.96 5.00
CA LEU A 38 25.24 -7.01 5.43
C LEU A 38 26.53 -7.13 4.60
N GLY A 39 27.22 -6.02 4.41
CA GLY A 39 28.48 -5.95 3.67
C GLY A 39 28.28 -5.80 2.16
N ASP A 40 29.39 -5.86 1.41
CA ASP A 40 29.38 -5.78 -0.06
C ASP A 40 28.79 -7.03 -0.68
N LYS A 41 27.72 -6.88 -1.47
CA LYS A 41 27.01 -8.01 -2.09
C LYS A 41 27.87 -8.75 -3.11
N ALA A 42 28.69 -8.03 -3.89
CA ALA A 42 29.56 -8.66 -4.87
C ALA A 42 30.59 -9.54 -4.19
N GLN A 43 31.22 -9.06 -3.12
CA GLN A 43 32.19 -9.84 -2.34
C GLN A 43 31.53 -11.05 -1.62
N ASN A 44 30.29 -10.89 -1.16
CA ASN A 44 29.54 -11.99 -0.56
C ASN A 44 29.31 -13.13 -1.58
N ILE A 45 28.95 -12.79 -2.83
CA ILE A 45 28.75 -13.80 -3.89
C ILE A 45 30.07 -14.48 -4.26
N GLU A 46 31.21 -13.75 -4.35
CA GLU A 46 32.51 -14.36 -4.58
C GLU A 46 32.88 -15.36 -3.45
N SER A 47 32.60 -14.98 -2.20
CA SER A 47 32.83 -15.87 -1.04
C SER A 47 31.95 -17.12 -1.09
N ALA A 48 30.72 -17.00 -1.58
CA ALA A 48 29.84 -18.15 -1.80
C ALA A 48 30.38 -19.09 -2.89
N ILE A 49 30.81 -18.54 -4.05
CA ILE A 49 31.41 -19.29 -5.14
C ILE A 49 32.65 -20.03 -4.65
N ALA A 50 33.54 -19.38 -3.91
CA ALA A 50 34.74 -20.01 -3.34
C ALA A 50 34.40 -21.17 -2.41
N SER A 51 33.39 -20.98 -1.53
CA SER A 51 32.94 -22.02 -0.60
C SER A 51 32.33 -23.23 -1.31
N TYR A 52 31.46 -23.01 -2.31
CA TYR A 52 30.90 -24.13 -3.12
C TYR A 52 31.96 -24.84 -3.93
N SER A 53 32.93 -24.13 -4.51
CA SER A 53 34.03 -24.70 -5.24
C SER A 53 34.92 -25.56 -4.34
N ALA A 54 35.18 -25.12 -3.12
CA ALA A 54 35.92 -25.90 -2.12
C ALA A 54 35.16 -27.18 -1.74
N ALA A 55 33.84 -27.11 -1.53
CA ALA A 55 33.05 -28.33 -1.26
C ALA A 55 33.13 -29.37 -2.38
N LEU A 56 33.16 -28.93 -3.65
CA LEU A 56 33.29 -29.83 -4.83
C LEU A 56 34.62 -30.54 -4.91
N GLU A 57 35.64 -30.12 -4.18
CA GLU A 57 36.91 -30.85 -4.09
C GLU A 57 36.77 -32.18 -3.30
N VAL A 58 35.72 -32.30 -2.49
CA VAL A 58 35.39 -33.52 -1.73
C VAL A 58 34.18 -34.23 -2.33
N TYR A 59 33.12 -33.47 -2.54
CA TYR A 59 31.90 -33.97 -3.18
C TYR A 59 32.11 -34.11 -4.69
N THR A 60 32.66 -35.24 -5.08
CA THR A 60 32.86 -35.57 -6.50
C THR A 60 31.64 -36.33 -7.03
N ARG A 61 31.41 -36.23 -8.35
CA ARG A 61 30.32 -36.95 -9.02
C ARG A 61 30.34 -38.47 -8.80
N GLN A 62 31.54 -39.06 -8.68
CA GLN A 62 31.69 -40.48 -8.49
C GLN A 62 31.45 -40.94 -7.05
N ALA A 63 31.96 -40.16 -6.07
CA ALA A 63 31.90 -40.57 -4.67
C ALA A 63 30.58 -40.13 -3.98
N PHE A 64 30.06 -38.96 -4.34
CA PHE A 64 28.89 -38.33 -3.71
C PHE A 64 28.01 -37.68 -4.77
N PRO A 65 27.38 -38.45 -5.69
CA PRO A 65 26.66 -37.87 -6.83
C PRO A 65 25.56 -36.92 -6.48
N GLN A 66 24.77 -37.18 -5.42
CA GLN A 66 23.68 -36.31 -4.98
C GLN A 66 24.18 -34.99 -4.38
N ASP A 67 25.19 -35.08 -3.48
CA ASP A 67 25.79 -33.87 -2.89
C ASP A 67 26.50 -33.04 -3.97
N TRP A 68 27.21 -33.67 -4.88
CA TRP A 68 27.85 -33.03 -6.02
C TRP A 68 26.82 -32.26 -6.87
N ALA A 69 25.71 -32.88 -7.22
CA ALA A 69 24.66 -32.24 -8.00
C ALA A 69 24.00 -31.07 -7.23
N GLY A 70 23.86 -31.18 -5.88
CA GLY A 70 23.46 -30.11 -5.01
C GLY A 70 24.39 -28.91 -5.06
N MET A 71 25.72 -29.18 -4.99
CA MET A 71 26.74 -28.14 -5.10
C MET A 71 26.75 -27.49 -6.48
N GLN A 72 26.59 -28.25 -7.55
CA GLN A 72 26.50 -27.72 -8.91
C GLN A 72 25.28 -26.78 -9.05
N ASN A 73 24.11 -27.15 -8.50
CA ASN A 73 22.95 -26.30 -8.52
C ASN A 73 23.20 -24.99 -7.74
N ASN A 74 23.81 -25.04 -6.55
CA ASN A 74 24.10 -23.85 -5.74
C ASN A 74 25.17 -22.97 -6.40
N LEU A 75 26.16 -23.56 -7.02
CA LEU A 75 27.18 -22.83 -7.79
C LEU A 75 26.57 -22.15 -9.02
N GLY A 76 25.65 -22.83 -9.72
CA GLY A 76 24.89 -22.26 -10.82
C GLY A 76 24.08 -21.01 -10.38
N LEU A 77 23.44 -21.06 -9.21
CA LEU A 77 22.73 -19.91 -8.64
C LEU A 77 23.69 -18.75 -8.35
N ALA A 78 24.86 -19.04 -7.72
CA ALA A 78 25.84 -18.02 -7.41
C ALA A 78 26.44 -17.37 -8.69
N TYR A 79 26.71 -18.15 -9.74
CA TYR A 79 27.16 -17.60 -11.02
C TYR A 79 26.09 -16.77 -11.74
N ARG A 80 24.82 -17.17 -11.71
CA ARG A 80 23.72 -16.39 -12.28
C ARG A 80 23.65 -14.99 -11.63
N ASP A 81 23.81 -14.95 -10.31
CA ASP A 81 23.68 -13.72 -9.50
C ASP A 81 25.01 -12.95 -9.36
N ARG A 82 26.10 -13.47 -9.92
CA ARG A 82 27.44 -12.87 -9.85
C ARG A 82 27.46 -11.47 -10.46
N ILE A 83 28.01 -10.50 -9.70
CA ILE A 83 28.12 -9.09 -10.08
C ILE A 83 29.46 -8.82 -10.76
N LEU A 84 30.53 -9.46 -10.29
CA LEU A 84 31.88 -9.27 -10.83
C LEU A 84 32.11 -10.11 -12.07
N GLY A 85 33.02 -9.64 -12.93
CA GLY A 85 33.37 -10.32 -14.17
C GLY A 85 32.39 -10.06 -15.31
N ASP A 86 32.55 -10.78 -16.42
CA ASP A 86 31.68 -10.67 -17.59
C ASP A 86 30.33 -11.38 -17.33
N LYS A 87 29.24 -10.65 -17.49
CA LYS A 87 27.90 -11.17 -17.19
C LYS A 87 27.49 -12.32 -18.13
N ALA A 88 27.87 -12.22 -19.41
CA ALA A 88 27.55 -13.28 -20.37
C ALA A 88 28.28 -14.57 -20.01
N GLN A 89 29.57 -14.50 -19.68
CA GLN A 89 30.34 -15.64 -19.21
C GLN A 89 29.81 -16.25 -17.91
N ASN A 90 29.40 -15.40 -16.96
CA ASN A 90 28.80 -15.85 -15.69
C ASN A 90 27.53 -16.67 -15.95
N LEU A 91 26.67 -16.24 -16.89
CA LEU A 91 25.44 -16.96 -17.26
C LEU A 91 25.75 -18.30 -17.94
N GLU A 92 26.78 -18.38 -18.80
CA GLU A 92 27.20 -19.66 -19.36
C GLU A 92 27.69 -20.62 -18.28
N MET A 93 28.46 -20.14 -17.28
CA MET A 93 28.88 -20.94 -16.14
C MET A 93 27.70 -21.45 -15.30
N ALA A 94 26.69 -20.61 -15.13
CA ALA A 94 25.46 -21.01 -14.45
C ALA A 94 24.72 -22.10 -15.20
N ILE A 95 24.51 -21.95 -16.51
CA ILE A 95 23.86 -22.94 -17.38
C ILE A 95 24.62 -24.27 -17.35
N ALA A 96 25.96 -24.21 -17.47
CA ALA A 96 26.81 -25.42 -17.41
C ALA A 96 26.67 -26.15 -16.06
N SER A 97 26.66 -25.40 -14.96
CA SER A 97 26.51 -25.97 -13.62
C SER A 97 25.12 -26.62 -13.42
N TYR A 98 24.03 -25.97 -13.84
CA TYR A 98 22.69 -26.57 -13.77
C TYR A 98 22.56 -27.80 -14.66
N SER A 99 23.14 -27.77 -15.88
CA SER A 99 23.14 -28.92 -16.79
C SER A 99 23.88 -30.10 -16.19
N ALA A 100 25.04 -29.86 -15.58
CA ALA A 100 25.80 -30.88 -14.86
C ALA A 100 24.99 -31.46 -13.68
N ALA A 101 24.29 -30.66 -12.91
CA ALA A 101 23.43 -31.13 -11.83
C ALA A 101 22.32 -32.06 -12.34
N LEU A 102 21.72 -31.75 -13.50
CA LEU A 102 20.65 -32.56 -14.12
C LEU A 102 21.09 -33.89 -14.65
N GLU A 103 22.39 -34.12 -14.88
CA GLU A 103 22.92 -35.44 -15.23
C GLU A 103 22.79 -36.47 -14.09
N VAL A 104 22.63 -35.98 -12.84
CA VAL A 104 22.41 -36.81 -11.64
C VAL A 104 20.98 -36.68 -11.13
N ARG A 105 20.51 -35.48 -11.03
CA ARG A 105 19.13 -35.17 -10.62
C ARG A 105 18.18 -35.46 -11.76
N THR A 106 17.75 -36.68 -11.88
CA THR A 106 16.74 -37.08 -12.88
C THR A 106 15.34 -37.00 -12.28
N ARG A 107 14.34 -36.84 -13.14
CA ARG A 107 12.92 -36.79 -12.69
C ARG A 107 12.51 -38.06 -11.93
N GLN A 108 13.08 -39.22 -12.30
CA GLN A 108 12.76 -40.50 -11.67
C GLN A 108 13.45 -40.68 -10.31
N ALA A 109 14.72 -40.28 -10.20
CA ALA A 109 15.50 -40.50 -8.99
C ALA A 109 15.27 -39.38 -7.92
N PHE A 110 15.20 -38.15 -8.35
CA PHE A 110 15.12 -36.96 -7.47
C PHE A 110 14.13 -35.90 -8.02
N PRO A 111 12.82 -36.20 -8.05
CA PRO A 111 11.85 -35.38 -8.77
C PRO A 111 11.83 -33.92 -8.29
N LEU A 112 11.89 -33.66 -6.99
CA LEU A 112 11.86 -32.29 -6.45
C LEU A 112 13.14 -31.52 -6.76
N ASP A 113 14.29 -32.12 -6.57
CA ASP A 113 15.58 -31.53 -6.89
C ASP A 113 15.74 -31.28 -8.40
N TRP A 114 15.22 -32.21 -9.21
CA TRP A 114 15.18 -32.06 -10.66
C TRP A 114 14.31 -30.86 -11.07
N ALA A 115 13.11 -30.74 -10.54
CA ALA A 115 12.20 -29.64 -10.84
C ALA A 115 12.79 -28.28 -10.41
N MET A 116 13.41 -28.23 -9.23
CA MET A 116 14.10 -27.02 -8.75
C MET A 116 15.25 -26.64 -9.71
N THR A 117 16.05 -27.60 -10.12
CA THR A 117 17.18 -27.35 -11.04
C THR A 117 16.70 -26.95 -12.44
N GLN A 118 15.60 -27.55 -12.94
CA GLN A 118 14.93 -27.13 -14.18
C GLN A 118 14.42 -25.68 -14.09
N ASN A 119 13.76 -25.31 -13.01
CA ASN A 119 13.31 -23.91 -12.81
C ASN A 119 14.48 -22.91 -12.79
N ASN A 120 15.60 -23.28 -12.14
CA ASN A 120 16.81 -22.45 -12.10
C ASN A 120 17.46 -22.33 -13.49
N LEU A 121 17.53 -23.43 -14.24
CA LEU A 121 18.05 -23.47 -15.61
C LEU A 121 17.19 -22.60 -16.54
N GLY A 122 15.85 -22.68 -16.42
CA GLY A 122 14.94 -21.83 -17.15
C GLY A 122 15.19 -20.35 -16.89
N SER A 123 15.43 -19.98 -15.62
CA SER A 123 15.76 -18.61 -15.24
C SER A 123 17.08 -18.13 -15.85
N ALA A 124 18.10 -19.00 -15.95
CA ALA A 124 19.37 -18.67 -16.60
C ALA A 124 19.20 -18.48 -18.11
N TYR A 125 18.46 -19.38 -18.79
CA TYR A 125 18.20 -19.25 -20.23
C TYR A 125 17.40 -17.98 -20.56
N ARG A 126 16.39 -17.61 -19.78
CA ARG A 126 15.59 -16.40 -20.02
C ARG A 126 16.43 -15.14 -20.09
N VAL A 127 17.48 -15.04 -19.24
CA VAL A 127 18.37 -13.87 -19.17
C VAL A 127 19.69 -14.07 -19.91
N ARG A 128 19.88 -15.19 -20.62
CA ARG A 128 21.09 -15.51 -21.37
C ARG A 128 21.38 -14.42 -22.41
N ILE A 129 22.63 -13.97 -22.45
CA ILE A 129 23.09 -12.91 -23.36
C ILE A 129 23.61 -13.49 -24.67
N LEU A 130 24.32 -14.65 -24.61
CA LEU A 130 24.89 -15.28 -25.78
C LEU A 130 23.86 -16.17 -26.52
N GLY A 131 24.08 -16.33 -27.82
CA GLY A 131 23.21 -17.12 -28.68
C GLY A 131 21.97 -16.37 -29.17
N ASP A 132 21.07 -17.10 -29.86
CA ASP A 132 19.82 -16.53 -30.36
C ASP A 132 18.80 -16.35 -29.22
N LYS A 133 18.24 -15.15 -29.12
CA LYS A 133 17.31 -14.80 -28.03
C LYS A 133 16.03 -15.62 -28.05
N ALA A 134 15.47 -15.86 -29.26
CA ALA A 134 14.23 -16.63 -29.39
C ALA A 134 14.47 -18.08 -28.96
N GLN A 135 15.59 -18.68 -29.37
CA GLN A 135 15.98 -20.03 -28.96
C GLN A 135 16.22 -20.11 -27.45
N ASN A 136 16.89 -19.12 -26.84
CA ASN A 136 17.08 -19.07 -25.40
C ASN A 136 15.75 -19.02 -24.64
N LEU A 137 14.77 -18.25 -25.11
CA LEU A 137 13.43 -18.18 -24.53
C LEU A 137 12.67 -19.49 -24.66
N GLU A 138 12.75 -20.20 -25.80
CA GLU A 138 12.14 -21.53 -25.96
C GLU A 138 12.79 -22.56 -24.99
N MET A 139 14.12 -22.51 -24.78
CA MET A 139 14.79 -23.35 -23.79
C MET A 139 14.35 -23.03 -22.36
N ALA A 140 14.12 -21.75 -22.05
CA ALA A 140 13.58 -21.32 -20.76
C ALA A 140 12.15 -21.87 -20.56
N ILE A 141 11.27 -21.70 -21.55
CA ILE A 141 9.89 -22.19 -21.54
C ILE A 141 9.86 -23.73 -21.35
N ALA A 142 10.71 -24.46 -22.08
CA ALA A 142 10.81 -25.90 -21.95
C ALA A 142 11.24 -26.33 -20.54
N SER A 143 12.23 -25.66 -19.97
CA SER A 143 12.73 -25.94 -18.62
C SER A 143 11.67 -25.67 -17.54
N TYR A 144 10.97 -24.55 -17.59
CA TYR A 144 9.87 -24.25 -16.66
C TYR A 144 8.70 -25.23 -16.82
N SER A 145 8.35 -25.57 -18.06
CA SER A 145 7.29 -26.55 -18.33
C SER A 145 7.65 -27.93 -17.76
N ALA A 146 8.91 -28.33 -17.88
CA ALA A 146 9.43 -29.55 -17.26
C ALA A 146 9.31 -29.51 -15.73
N ALA A 147 9.67 -28.41 -15.08
CA ALA A 147 9.51 -28.25 -13.63
C ALA A 147 8.05 -28.41 -13.18
N LEU A 148 7.09 -27.89 -13.96
CA LEU A 148 5.65 -27.97 -13.68
C LEU A 148 5.07 -29.39 -13.81
N GLU A 149 5.80 -30.33 -14.42
CA GLU A 149 5.39 -31.74 -14.41
C GLU A 149 5.52 -32.39 -13.02
N VAL A 150 6.32 -31.78 -12.13
CA VAL A 150 6.49 -32.18 -10.72
C VAL A 150 5.81 -31.19 -9.78
N TYR A 151 6.06 -29.91 -9.98
CA TYR A 151 5.41 -28.86 -9.20
C TYR A 151 3.97 -28.70 -9.66
N THR A 152 3.05 -29.43 -9.05
CA THR A 152 1.62 -29.30 -9.34
C THR A 152 0.94 -28.38 -8.34
N ARG A 153 -0.19 -27.80 -8.73
CA ARG A 153 -1.01 -26.96 -7.86
C ARG A 153 -1.43 -27.68 -6.57
N GLN A 154 -1.64 -28.98 -6.65
CA GLN A 154 -2.07 -29.81 -5.51
C GLN A 154 -0.90 -30.14 -4.58
N ALA A 155 0.21 -30.60 -5.13
CA ALA A 155 1.33 -31.11 -4.34
C ALA A 155 2.25 -29.99 -3.81
N PHE A 156 2.58 -29.00 -4.65
CA PHE A 156 3.55 -27.95 -4.34
C PHE A 156 3.04 -26.56 -4.80
N PRO A 157 1.93 -26.05 -4.23
CA PRO A 157 1.28 -24.87 -4.75
C PRO A 157 2.17 -23.61 -4.75
N GLN A 158 3.10 -23.46 -3.81
CA GLN A 158 4.03 -22.35 -3.79
C GLN A 158 5.01 -22.42 -4.95
N ASN A 159 5.72 -23.56 -5.10
CA ASN A 159 6.66 -23.77 -6.20
C ASN A 159 5.95 -23.71 -7.57
N TYR A 160 4.72 -24.22 -7.63
CA TYR A 160 3.86 -24.13 -8.81
C TYR A 160 3.60 -22.67 -9.21
N ALA A 161 3.16 -21.83 -8.26
CA ALA A 161 2.88 -20.42 -8.52
C ALA A 161 4.15 -19.64 -8.93
N GLU A 162 5.29 -19.89 -8.27
CA GLU A 162 6.57 -19.27 -8.61
C GLU A 162 7.06 -19.69 -10.00
N THR A 163 6.95 -20.98 -10.34
CA THR A 163 7.35 -21.48 -11.66
C THR A 163 6.44 -20.97 -12.76
N LEU A 164 5.11 -20.89 -12.51
CA LEU A 164 4.17 -20.25 -13.44
C LEU A 164 4.50 -18.77 -13.66
N PHE A 165 4.87 -18.06 -12.62
CA PHE A 165 5.29 -16.67 -12.76
C PHE A 165 6.52 -16.53 -13.68
N ASN A 166 7.54 -17.36 -13.46
CA ASN A 166 8.74 -17.38 -14.30
C ASN A 166 8.43 -17.78 -15.75
N LEU A 167 7.53 -18.74 -15.95
CA LEU A 167 7.06 -19.17 -17.27
C LEU A 167 6.27 -18.06 -17.97
N GLY A 168 5.37 -17.38 -17.24
CA GLY A 168 4.62 -16.23 -17.76
C GLY A 168 5.54 -15.11 -18.23
N TYR A 169 6.61 -14.83 -17.48
CA TYR A 169 7.65 -13.89 -17.90
C TYR A 169 8.36 -14.32 -19.19
N ALA A 170 8.72 -15.62 -19.29
CA ALA A 170 9.35 -16.11 -20.50
C ALA A 170 8.43 -16.01 -21.72
N TYR A 171 7.12 -16.26 -21.56
CA TYR A 171 6.13 -16.02 -22.61
C TYR A 171 5.98 -14.54 -22.96
N GLN A 172 5.99 -13.64 -21.97
CA GLN A 172 5.91 -12.19 -22.20
C GLN A 172 7.17 -11.71 -22.96
N ASP A 173 8.37 -12.12 -22.55
CA ASP A 173 9.63 -11.83 -23.25
C ASP A 173 9.64 -12.37 -24.70
N ALA A 174 8.98 -13.51 -24.93
CA ALA A 174 8.78 -14.11 -26.26
C ALA A 174 7.61 -13.52 -27.05
N GLN A 175 6.93 -12.47 -26.53
CA GLN A 175 5.74 -11.83 -27.10
C GLN A 175 4.56 -12.80 -27.31
N ARG A 176 4.53 -13.93 -26.60
CA ARG A 176 3.45 -14.91 -26.59
C ARG A 176 2.41 -14.50 -25.55
N PHE A 177 1.77 -13.34 -25.76
CA PHE A 177 0.92 -12.68 -24.74
C PHE A 177 -0.29 -13.52 -24.31
N SER A 178 -0.89 -14.32 -25.21
CA SER A 178 -2.01 -15.20 -24.84
C SER A 178 -1.59 -16.30 -23.87
N ASP A 179 -0.40 -16.88 -24.08
CA ASP A 179 0.17 -17.89 -23.18
C ASP A 179 0.59 -17.28 -21.84
N ALA A 180 1.18 -16.07 -21.89
CA ALA A 180 1.53 -15.29 -20.69
C ALA A 180 0.28 -14.98 -19.85
N TYR A 181 -0.82 -14.54 -20.48
CA TYR A 181 -2.10 -14.25 -19.83
C TYR A 181 -2.62 -15.47 -19.05
N THR A 182 -2.76 -16.62 -19.71
CA THR A 182 -3.29 -17.83 -19.07
C THR A 182 -2.38 -18.31 -17.93
N THR A 183 -1.06 -18.18 -18.11
CA THR A 183 -0.07 -18.58 -17.13
C THR A 183 -0.07 -17.65 -15.89
N PHE A 184 -0.05 -16.35 -16.08
CA PHE A 184 -0.16 -15.39 -14.97
C PHE A 184 -1.50 -15.49 -14.25
N HIS A 185 -2.60 -15.70 -14.98
CA HIS A 185 -3.90 -15.93 -14.36
C HIS A 185 -3.87 -17.14 -13.41
N SER A 186 -3.30 -18.25 -13.85
CA SER A 186 -3.14 -19.46 -13.03
C SER A 186 -2.23 -19.23 -11.82
N ALA A 187 -1.16 -18.44 -11.99
CA ALA A 187 -0.26 -18.06 -10.89
C ALA A 187 -1.01 -17.23 -9.84
N ILE A 188 -1.77 -16.21 -10.25
CA ILE A 188 -2.58 -15.35 -9.37
C ILE A 188 -3.59 -16.19 -8.60
N GLU A 189 -4.37 -17.04 -9.27
CA GLU A 189 -5.36 -17.90 -8.64
C GLU A 189 -4.74 -18.86 -7.60
N THR A 190 -3.56 -19.40 -7.91
CA THR A 190 -2.85 -20.29 -6.96
C THR A 190 -2.36 -19.53 -5.75
N THR A 191 -1.85 -18.34 -5.96
CA THR A 191 -1.36 -17.47 -4.90
C THR A 191 -2.44 -17.02 -3.95
N LEU A 192 -3.65 -16.72 -4.47
CA LEU A 192 -4.79 -16.35 -3.64
C LEU A 192 -5.18 -17.49 -2.66
N LEU A 193 -5.01 -18.75 -3.06
CA LEU A 193 -5.25 -19.90 -2.17
C LEU A 193 -4.25 -19.99 -1.02
N LEU A 194 -3.03 -19.46 -1.21
CA LEU A 194 -1.97 -19.48 -0.20
C LEU A 194 -2.04 -18.28 0.76
N ARG A 195 -3.01 -17.38 0.58
CA ARG A 195 -3.19 -16.19 1.42
C ARG A 195 -3.33 -16.59 2.90
N GLY A 196 -2.60 -15.88 3.77
CA GLY A 196 -2.64 -16.10 5.22
C GLY A 196 -1.86 -17.31 5.73
N GLU A 197 -1.11 -18.02 4.88
CA GLU A 197 -0.24 -19.13 5.29
C GLU A 197 1.20 -18.74 5.53
N ILE A 198 1.56 -17.49 5.26
CA ILE A 198 2.91 -17.03 5.43
C ILE A 198 3.10 -16.58 6.83
N VAL A 199 3.80 -17.40 7.51
CA VAL A 199 4.16 -17.26 8.91
C VAL A 199 5.59 -16.77 9.00
N SER A 200 5.78 -15.79 9.90
CA SER A 200 7.04 -15.33 10.49
C SER A 200 8.00 -14.49 9.65
N GLY A 201 8.13 -13.25 10.12
CA GLY A 201 9.17 -12.28 9.77
C GLY A 201 8.73 -11.24 8.73
N ASP A 202 8.82 -9.96 9.11
CA ASP A 202 8.38 -8.83 8.28
C ASP A 202 9.10 -8.78 6.93
N GLU A 203 10.36 -9.22 6.87
CA GLU A 203 11.12 -9.29 5.63
C GLU A 203 10.57 -10.35 4.66
N SER A 204 10.13 -11.51 5.17
CA SER A 204 9.51 -12.55 4.34
C SER A 204 8.17 -12.12 3.79
N LYS A 205 7.37 -11.42 4.60
CA LYS A 205 6.08 -10.82 4.19
C LYS A 205 6.28 -9.77 3.10
N ARG A 206 7.28 -8.89 3.27
CA ARG A 206 7.63 -7.86 2.26
C ARG A 206 8.05 -8.48 0.93
N LYS A 207 8.97 -9.44 0.93
CA LYS A 207 9.43 -10.12 -0.30
C LYS A 207 8.28 -10.80 -1.03
N GLN A 208 7.37 -11.38 -0.29
CA GLN A 208 6.21 -12.02 -0.90
C GLN A 208 5.21 -10.99 -1.46
N ALA A 209 4.93 -9.91 -0.73
CA ALA A 209 4.08 -8.84 -1.22
C ALA A 209 4.65 -8.22 -2.51
N GLU A 210 5.96 -7.98 -2.56
CA GLU A 210 6.67 -7.50 -3.74
C GLU A 210 6.54 -8.46 -4.93
N HIS A 211 6.74 -9.75 -4.70
CA HIS A 211 6.58 -10.78 -5.73
C HIS A 211 5.15 -10.80 -6.31
N PHE A 212 4.15 -10.67 -5.47
CA PHE A 212 2.75 -10.63 -5.92
C PHE A 212 2.40 -9.38 -6.71
N ASN A 213 2.88 -8.23 -6.27
CA ASN A 213 2.67 -6.98 -7.00
C ASN A 213 3.29 -7.06 -8.39
N GLN A 214 4.43 -7.75 -8.51
CA GLN A 214 5.09 -7.98 -9.77
C GLN A 214 4.24 -8.86 -10.71
N ILE A 215 3.59 -9.92 -10.21
CA ILE A 215 2.68 -10.77 -11.01
C ILE A 215 1.51 -9.94 -11.57
N TYR A 216 0.86 -9.14 -10.72
CA TYR A 216 -0.24 -8.27 -11.16
C TYR A 216 0.22 -7.25 -12.19
N ARG A 217 1.39 -6.63 -11.98
CA ARG A 217 1.97 -5.66 -12.90
C ARG A 217 2.19 -6.27 -14.29
N CYS A 218 2.78 -7.47 -14.35
CA CYS A 218 2.95 -8.21 -15.60
C CYS A 218 1.62 -8.57 -16.25
N MET A 219 0.64 -9.01 -15.46
CA MET A 219 -0.70 -9.32 -15.95
C MET A 219 -1.37 -8.10 -16.56
N VAL A 220 -1.26 -6.93 -15.93
CA VAL A 220 -1.77 -5.66 -16.47
C VAL A 220 -1.08 -5.33 -17.80
N GLU A 221 0.24 -5.44 -17.89
CA GLU A 221 0.97 -5.23 -19.16
C GLU A 221 0.49 -6.17 -20.26
N VAL A 222 0.36 -7.45 -19.95
CA VAL A 222 -0.12 -8.46 -20.92
C VAL A 222 -1.57 -8.18 -21.36
N CYS A 223 -2.44 -7.76 -20.45
CA CYS A 223 -3.80 -7.33 -20.82
C CYS A 223 -3.77 -6.16 -21.82
N LEU A 224 -2.89 -5.20 -21.62
CA LEU A 224 -2.76 -4.04 -22.52
C LEU A 224 -2.22 -4.44 -23.90
N GLU A 225 -1.23 -5.33 -23.97
CA GLU A 225 -0.72 -5.87 -25.22
C GLU A 225 -1.79 -6.65 -26.01
N LEU A 226 -2.67 -7.35 -25.29
CA LEU A 226 -3.84 -8.04 -25.85
C LEU A 226 -5.03 -7.11 -26.15
N LYS A 227 -4.90 -5.79 -25.93
CA LYS A 227 -5.97 -4.79 -26.09
C LYS A 227 -7.20 -5.03 -25.18
N LYS A 228 -6.97 -5.65 -24.03
CA LYS A 228 -7.98 -5.95 -23.01
C LYS A 228 -7.91 -4.90 -21.89
N SER A 229 -8.11 -3.63 -22.24
CA SER A 229 -7.94 -2.52 -21.32
C SER A 229 -8.90 -2.54 -20.12
N SER A 230 -10.12 -3.04 -20.30
CA SER A 230 -11.08 -3.24 -19.21
C SER A 230 -10.59 -4.29 -18.20
N GLU A 231 -10.07 -5.43 -18.68
CA GLU A 231 -9.50 -6.46 -17.81
C GLU A 231 -8.23 -5.95 -17.10
N ALA A 232 -7.44 -5.10 -17.74
CA ALA A 232 -6.29 -4.47 -17.11
C ALA A 232 -6.70 -3.68 -15.87
N ILE A 233 -7.78 -2.89 -15.93
CA ILE A 233 -8.35 -2.18 -14.77
C ILE A 233 -8.77 -3.15 -13.67
N GLU A 234 -9.42 -4.27 -14.02
CA GLU A 234 -9.83 -5.27 -13.02
C GLU A 234 -8.64 -5.87 -12.26
N TYR A 235 -7.52 -6.13 -12.95
CA TYR A 235 -6.30 -6.61 -12.30
C TYR A 235 -5.60 -5.52 -11.47
N ILE A 236 -5.63 -4.26 -11.91
CA ILE A 236 -5.17 -3.12 -11.10
C ILE A 236 -5.98 -3.06 -9.80
N GLU A 237 -7.30 -3.14 -9.87
CA GLU A 237 -8.16 -3.08 -8.69
C GLU A 237 -7.91 -4.26 -7.72
N ARG A 238 -7.71 -5.47 -8.25
CA ARG A 238 -7.36 -6.64 -7.43
C ARG A 238 -6.01 -6.47 -6.72
N SER A 239 -5.05 -5.80 -7.35
CA SER A 239 -3.74 -5.56 -6.71
C SER A 239 -3.84 -4.56 -5.55
N LYS A 240 -4.71 -3.53 -5.68
CA LYS A 240 -4.84 -2.43 -4.71
C LYS A 240 -5.56 -2.80 -3.40
N THR A 241 -6.35 -3.85 -3.38
CA THR A 241 -7.17 -4.20 -2.19
C THR A 241 -6.62 -5.34 -1.35
N ARG A 242 -5.52 -5.94 -1.81
CA ARG A 242 -5.04 -7.20 -1.25
C ARG A 242 -4.48 -7.08 0.17
N ASN A 243 -3.54 -6.17 0.42
CA ASN A 243 -2.85 -6.10 1.72
C ASN A 243 -3.76 -5.52 2.80
N LEU A 244 -4.69 -4.62 2.44
CA LEU A 244 -5.73 -4.18 3.37
C LEU A 244 -6.54 -5.38 3.87
N VAL A 245 -6.86 -6.32 2.98
CA VAL A 245 -7.53 -7.58 3.33
C VAL A 245 -6.65 -8.44 4.22
N GLU A 246 -5.37 -8.62 3.87
CA GLU A 246 -4.41 -9.39 4.65
C GLU A 246 -4.18 -8.79 6.05
N LEU A 247 -4.10 -7.47 6.15
CA LEU A 247 -3.99 -6.78 7.43
C LEU A 247 -5.24 -7.00 8.30
N LEU A 248 -6.43 -6.80 7.76
CA LEU A 248 -7.69 -6.95 8.49
C LEU A 248 -7.92 -8.38 9.00
N PHE A 249 -7.43 -9.39 8.28
CA PHE A 249 -7.57 -10.81 8.65
C PHE A 249 -6.28 -11.42 9.21
N SER A 250 -5.33 -10.59 9.65
CA SER A 250 -4.20 -11.08 10.43
C SER A 250 -4.68 -11.72 11.75
N PRO A 251 -3.96 -12.72 12.30
CA PRO A 251 -4.36 -13.37 13.55
C PRO A 251 -4.57 -12.41 14.73
N ASP A 252 -3.88 -11.29 14.72
CA ASP A 252 -3.94 -10.30 15.79
C ASP A 252 -5.14 -9.35 15.66
N LEU A 253 -5.56 -9.05 14.44
CA LEU A 253 -6.56 -8.02 14.18
C LEU A 253 -7.97 -8.59 13.94
N TYR A 254 -8.11 -9.73 13.20
CA TYR A 254 -9.43 -10.23 12.85
C TYR A 254 -10.36 -10.55 14.05
N PRO A 255 -9.86 -11.01 15.21
CA PRO A 255 -10.75 -11.27 16.36
C PRO A 255 -11.37 -10.00 16.93
N LYS A 256 -10.72 -8.85 16.70
CA LYS A 256 -11.13 -7.53 17.20
C LYS A 256 -12.05 -6.80 16.21
N LEU A 257 -12.19 -7.27 14.95
CA LEU A 257 -13.03 -6.61 13.95
C LEU A 257 -14.51 -6.59 14.36
N ALA A 258 -15.21 -5.51 13.97
CA ALA A 258 -16.67 -5.37 14.12
C ALA A 258 -17.42 -6.23 13.08
N ILE A 259 -17.27 -7.54 13.17
CA ILE A 259 -17.97 -8.55 12.36
C ILE A 259 -18.81 -9.45 13.26
N SER A 260 -19.77 -10.18 12.68
CA SER A 260 -20.64 -11.05 13.48
C SER A 260 -19.85 -12.16 14.17
N GLU A 261 -20.25 -12.51 15.39
CA GLU A 261 -19.64 -13.61 16.14
C GLU A 261 -19.70 -14.93 15.36
N GLU A 262 -20.77 -15.15 14.58
CA GLU A 262 -20.88 -16.30 13.69
C GLU A 262 -19.72 -16.32 12.65
N SER A 263 -19.43 -15.20 12.04
CA SER A 263 -18.32 -15.07 11.07
C SER A 263 -16.96 -15.28 11.73
N LYS A 264 -16.76 -14.77 12.95
CA LYS A 264 -15.52 -15.00 13.72
C LYS A 264 -15.33 -16.47 14.01
N ASN A 265 -16.37 -17.14 14.51
CA ASN A 265 -16.34 -18.56 14.84
C ASN A 265 -16.08 -19.43 13.59
N GLN A 266 -16.71 -19.10 12.46
CA GLN A 266 -16.48 -19.81 11.19
C GLN A 266 -15.03 -19.64 10.70
N LEU A 267 -14.45 -18.44 10.80
CA LEU A 267 -13.04 -18.20 10.45
C LEU A 267 -12.09 -18.96 11.35
N GLN A 268 -12.32 -18.94 12.67
CA GLN A 268 -11.50 -19.63 13.64
C GLN A 268 -11.55 -21.16 13.43
N GLN A 269 -12.75 -21.70 13.17
CA GLN A 269 -12.91 -23.11 12.86
C GLN A 269 -12.16 -23.50 11.59
N LEU A 270 -12.31 -22.73 10.50
CA LEU A 270 -11.60 -23.01 9.25
C LEU A 270 -10.07 -22.91 9.42
N GLN A 271 -9.59 -21.99 10.24
CA GLN A 271 -8.16 -21.90 10.53
C GLN A 271 -7.64 -23.13 11.29
N GLN A 272 -8.41 -23.62 12.28
CA GLN A 272 -8.08 -24.85 13.02
C GLN A 272 -8.06 -26.06 12.08
N GLU A 273 -9.11 -26.23 11.25
CA GLU A 273 -9.18 -27.32 10.28
C GLU A 273 -8.01 -27.29 9.28
N ILE A 274 -7.57 -26.10 8.83
CA ILE A 274 -6.39 -25.91 7.96
C ILE A 274 -5.12 -26.36 8.68
N GLU A 275 -4.90 -25.96 9.94
CA GLU A 275 -3.72 -26.32 10.70
C GLU A 275 -3.67 -27.83 11.04
N GLU A 276 -4.80 -28.44 11.36
CA GLU A 276 -4.91 -29.89 11.57
C GLU A 276 -4.56 -30.68 10.31
N GLU A 277 -5.11 -30.25 9.16
CA GLU A 277 -4.83 -30.90 7.88
C GLU A 277 -3.38 -30.74 7.44
N LYS A 278 -2.75 -29.59 7.69
CA LYS A 278 -1.30 -29.40 7.48
C LYS A 278 -0.49 -30.39 8.30
N ARG A 279 -0.79 -30.51 9.61
CA ARG A 279 -0.07 -31.47 10.48
C ARG A 279 -0.25 -32.91 10.01
N ARG A 280 -1.44 -33.28 9.53
CA ARG A 280 -1.72 -34.60 8.96
C ARG A 280 -0.81 -34.88 7.75
N ILE A 281 -0.73 -33.90 6.85
CA ILE A 281 0.11 -34.00 5.65
C ILE A 281 1.59 -34.10 6.03
N GLU A 282 2.09 -33.26 6.93
CA GLU A 282 3.50 -33.30 7.39
C GLU A 282 3.87 -34.64 8.05
N GLN A 283 2.94 -35.23 8.81
CA GLN A 283 3.15 -36.55 9.40
C GLN A 283 3.18 -37.67 8.37
N ALA A 284 2.32 -37.60 7.34
CA ALA A 284 2.30 -38.56 6.24
C ALA A 284 3.60 -38.48 5.41
N GLU A 285 4.09 -37.28 5.14
CA GLU A 285 5.37 -37.07 4.42
C GLU A 285 6.58 -37.60 5.21
N LYS A 286 6.61 -37.39 6.52
CA LYS A 286 7.67 -37.96 7.40
C LYS A 286 7.65 -39.49 7.45
N SER A 287 6.51 -40.11 7.19
CA SER A 287 6.31 -41.58 7.21
C SER A 287 6.55 -42.24 5.86
N ASN A 288 7.09 -41.49 4.84
CA ASN A 288 7.29 -41.98 3.47
C ASN A 288 6.03 -42.58 2.79
N LEU A 289 4.86 -42.18 3.21
CA LEU A 289 3.62 -42.50 2.53
C LEU A 289 3.49 -41.60 1.29
N GLN A 290 3.56 -42.20 0.12
CA GLN A 290 3.65 -41.52 -1.20
C GLN A 290 2.41 -40.68 -1.58
N ASP A 291 1.37 -40.63 -0.75
CA ASP A 291 0.08 -40.00 -1.10
C ASP A 291 -0.32 -38.94 -0.05
N SER A 292 0.35 -37.81 -0.06
CA SER A 292 -0.14 -36.65 0.66
C SER A 292 -1.19 -35.90 -0.20
N ASP A 293 -2.42 -36.44 -0.23
CA ASP A 293 -3.55 -35.78 -0.90
C ASP A 293 -3.84 -34.44 -0.23
N ARG A 294 -3.51 -33.36 -0.90
CA ARG A 294 -3.73 -31.96 -0.45
C ARG A 294 -5.08 -31.41 -0.90
N THR A 295 -5.94 -32.22 -1.50
CA THR A 295 -7.24 -31.78 -2.01
C THR A 295 -8.13 -31.19 -0.92
N GLN A 296 -8.13 -31.80 0.28
CA GLN A 296 -8.92 -31.31 1.41
C GLN A 296 -8.37 -29.98 1.93
N LEU A 297 -7.06 -29.85 2.06
CA LEU A 297 -6.42 -28.58 2.45
C LEU A 297 -6.79 -27.43 1.50
N ASN A 298 -6.73 -27.68 0.19
CA ASN A 298 -7.09 -26.67 -0.80
C ASN A 298 -8.58 -26.29 -0.79
N LYS A 299 -9.49 -27.24 -0.48
CA LYS A 299 -10.92 -26.96 -0.28
C LYS A 299 -11.14 -26.07 0.95
N LEU A 300 -10.45 -26.33 2.05
CA LEU A 300 -10.54 -25.52 3.27
C LEU A 300 -10.02 -24.10 3.03
N ARG A 301 -8.89 -23.96 2.34
CA ARG A 301 -8.33 -22.66 1.92
C ARG A 301 -9.32 -21.87 1.06
N GLN A 302 -9.92 -22.52 0.08
CA GLN A 302 -10.93 -21.89 -0.79
C GLN A 302 -12.16 -21.43 0.00
N ARG A 303 -12.65 -22.24 0.95
CA ARG A 303 -13.77 -21.85 1.83
C ARG A 303 -13.43 -20.65 2.69
N ARG A 304 -12.20 -20.61 3.25
CA ARG A 304 -11.72 -19.47 4.03
C ARG A 304 -11.70 -18.20 3.18
N GLU A 305 -11.15 -18.24 1.97
CA GLU A 305 -11.08 -17.09 1.07
C GLU A 305 -12.48 -16.59 0.66
N GLN A 306 -13.41 -17.50 0.38
CA GLN A 306 -14.80 -17.15 0.08
C GLN A 306 -15.49 -16.48 1.29
N LEU A 307 -15.23 -16.97 2.50
CA LEU A 307 -15.78 -16.39 3.72
C LEU A 307 -15.19 -14.98 3.96
N ILE A 308 -13.88 -14.80 3.84
CA ILE A 308 -13.20 -13.50 3.94
C ILE A 308 -13.78 -12.51 2.93
N THR A 309 -13.88 -12.89 1.67
CA THR A 309 -14.44 -12.06 0.60
C THR A 309 -15.87 -11.61 0.91
N ARG A 310 -16.70 -12.53 1.44
CA ARG A 310 -18.08 -12.23 1.85
C ARG A 310 -18.14 -11.28 3.04
N ILE A 311 -17.31 -11.49 4.06
CA ILE A 311 -17.24 -10.65 5.27
C ILE A 311 -16.88 -9.22 4.95
N ILE A 312 -15.88 -9.05 4.07
CA ILE A 312 -15.38 -7.71 3.68
C ILE A 312 -16.38 -7.01 2.75
N GLY A 313 -17.23 -7.78 2.03
CA GLY A 313 -18.09 -7.23 0.97
C GLY A 313 -17.30 -6.69 -0.23
N LEU A 314 -16.03 -7.07 -0.34
CA LEU A 314 -15.11 -6.63 -1.39
C LEU A 314 -14.95 -7.73 -2.45
N ASN A 315 -16.04 -8.14 -3.10
CA ASN A 315 -15.91 -8.89 -4.34
C ASN A 315 -15.11 -8.04 -5.34
N PRO A 316 -14.11 -8.61 -6.03
CA PRO A 316 -13.35 -7.86 -7.02
C PRO A 316 -14.30 -7.13 -7.97
N ILE A 317 -14.11 -5.82 -8.09
CA ILE A 317 -14.96 -5.00 -8.95
C ILE A 317 -14.66 -5.31 -10.41
N ARG A 318 -15.70 -5.44 -11.23
CA ARG A 318 -15.56 -5.58 -12.67
C ARG A 318 -15.61 -4.21 -13.34
N TYR A 319 -15.05 -4.13 -14.54
CA TYR A 319 -15.02 -2.87 -15.27
C TYR A 319 -16.43 -2.34 -15.60
N ASP A 320 -17.37 -3.22 -15.96
CA ASP A 320 -18.76 -2.85 -16.22
C ASP A 320 -19.45 -2.25 -14.98
N GLU A 321 -19.11 -2.71 -13.77
CA GLU A 321 -19.60 -2.11 -12.51
C GLU A 321 -19.03 -0.70 -12.31
N ILE A 322 -17.72 -0.49 -12.58
CA ILE A 322 -17.09 0.84 -12.50
C ILE A 322 -17.76 1.78 -13.51
N TYR A 323 -17.88 1.34 -14.75
CA TYR A 323 -18.51 2.10 -15.83
C TYR A 323 -19.96 2.51 -15.48
N ASN A 324 -20.74 1.61 -14.87
CA ASN A 324 -22.12 1.86 -14.47
C ASN A 324 -22.29 2.75 -13.24
N LEU A 325 -21.25 2.93 -12.43
CA LEU A 325 -21.26 3.86 -11.30
C LEU A 325 -21.06 5.31 -11.74
N LEU A 326 -20.45 5.55 -12.92
CA LEU A 326 -20.19 6.88 -13.45
C LEU A 326 -21.45 7.52 -14.03
N ASP A 327 -21.61 8.81 -13.83
CA ASP A 327 -22.50 9.67 -14.58
C ASP A 327 -21.80 10.28 -15.82
N GLN A 328 -22.51 11.14 -16.57
CA GLN A 328 -21.98 11.79 -17.77
C GLN A 328 -20.98 12.92 -17.48
N GLU A 329 -20.95 13.45 -16.24
CA GLU A 329 -20.12 14.57 -15.85
C GLU A 329 -18.88 14.16 -15.05
N THR A 330 -18.73 12.87 -14.73
CA THR A 330 -17.64 12.37 -13.89
C THR A 330 -16.59 11.61 -14.71
N ALA A 331 -15.32 11.94 -14.52
CA ALA A 331 -14.18 11.19 -15.00
C ALA A 331 -13.41 10.56 -13.84
N ILE A 332 -12.85 9.37 -14.04
CA ILE A 332 -11.81 8.79 -13.18
C ILE A 332 -10.48 8.93 -13.89
N ILE A 333 -9.45 9.39 -13.18
CA ILE A 333 -8.06 9.34 -13.62
C ILE A 333 -7.30 8.45 -12.63
N GLN A 334 -6.98 7.23 -13.08
CA GLN A 334 -6.28 6.23 -12.27
C GLN A 334 -4.84 6.09 -12.75
N PHE A 335 -3.90 6.37 -11.86
CA PHE A 335 -2.47 6.14 -12.11
C PHE A 335 -2.08 4.72 -11.78
N TYR A 336 -1.10 4.18 -12.55
CA TYR A 336 -0.49 2.89 -12.25
C TYR A 336 0.96 2.85 -12.71
N PHE A 337 1.88 2.39 -11.84
CA PHE A 337 3.32 2.33 -12.10
C PHE A 337 3.73 0.94 -12.58
N PHE A 338 4.48 0.92 -13.65
CA PHE A 338 5.14 -0.24 -14.21
C PHE A 338 6.64 -0.20 -13.86
N ASN A 339 7.42 -1.15 -14.37
CA ASN A 339 8.86 -1.19 -14.08
C ASN A 339 9.63 -0.04 -14.74
N ASN A 340 9.14 0.47 -15.85
CA ASN A 340 9.85 1.43 -16.72
C ASN A 340 9.02 2.67 -17.09
N CYS A 341 7.77 2.73 -16.72
CA CYS A 341 6.90 3.86 -17.02
C CYS A 341 5.76 3.91 -16.01
N PHE A 342 4.99 4.98 -16.03
CA PHE A 342 3.65 5.00 -15.41
C PHE A 342 2.60 5.28 -16.48
N ARG A 343 1.38 4.85 -16.21
CA ARG A 343 0.23 5.10 -17.09
C ARG A 343 -0.88 5.77 -16.30
N ALA A 344 -1.65 6.61 -17.01
CA ALA A 344 -2.91 7.15 -16.51
C ALA A 344 -4.04 6.51 -17.33
N PHE A 345 -5.00 5.92 -16.63
CA PHE A 345 -6.21 5.35 -17.20
C PHE A 345 -7.36 6.33 -16.98
N ILE A 346 -7.98 6.79 -18.07
CA ILE A 346 -9.08 7.74 -18.03
C ILE A 346 -10.37 6.98 -18.32
N ILE A 347 -11.26 6.88 -17.32
CA ILE A 347 -12.52 6.14 -17.40
C ILE A 347 -13.66 7.14 -17.36
N THR A 348 -14.55 7.14 -18.37
CA THR A 348 -15.70 8.04 -18.48
C THR A 348 -16.88 7.32 -19.09
N ARG A 349 -18.09 7.86 -18.93
CA ARG A 349 -19.29 7.33 -19.62
C ARG A 349 -19.34 7.65 -21.09
N HIS A 350 -18.42 8.46 -21.61
CA HIS A 350 -18.36 8.85 -23.02
C HIS A 350 -17.64 7.82 -23.90
N LYS A 351 -16.88 6.89 -23.30
CA LYS A 351 -16.17 5.82 -24.00
C LYS A 351 -16.33 4.50 -23.26
N GLU A 352 -16.65 3.44 -24.00
CA GLU A 352 -16.85 2.09 -23.43
C GLU A 352 -15.58 1.46 -22.85
N GLN A 353 -14.41 1.88 -23.37
CA GLN A 353 -13.10 1.42 -22.93
C GLN A 353 -12.32 2.58 -22.30
N PRO A 354 -11.46 2.33 -21.32
CA PRO A 354 -10.59 3.36 -20.76
C PRO A 354 -9.63 3.90 -21.82
N GLU A 355 -9.43 5.22 -21.85
CA GLU A 355 -8.31 5.81 -22.56
C GLU A 355 -7.05 5.70 -21.73
N ILE A 356 -5.92 5.51 -22.37
CA ILE A 356 -4.66 5.24 -21.69
C ILE A 356 -3.61 6.21 -22.19
N TRP A 357 -3.06 6.98 -21.26
CA TRP A 357 -1.86 7.78 -21.48
C TRP A 357 -0.65 7.07 -20.85
N GLN A 358 0.50 7.10 -21.51
CA GLN A 358 1.73 6.44 -21.03
C GLN A 358 2.89 7.43 -21.01
N SER A 359 3.63 7.45 -19.89
CA SER A 359 4.85 8.25 -19.72
C SER A 359 6.02 7.69 -20.52
N GLN A 360 7.06 8.53 -20.68
CA GLN A 360 8.35 8.08 -21.19
C GLN A 360 9.13 7.29 -20.12
N PHE A 361 10.12 6.51 -20.56
CA PHE A 361 10.94 5.70 -19.66
C PHE A 361 11.61 6.51 -18.54
N GLN A 362 12.09 7.72 -18.85
CA GLN A 362 12.81 8.57 -17.89
C GLN A 362 11.90 9.25 -16.85
N ASP A 363 10.60 9.34 -17.10
CA ASP A 363 9.69 10.12 -16.25
C ASP A 363 9.44 9.44 -14.91
N LEU A 364 9.43 8.11 -14.87
CA LEU A 364 9.30 7.37 -13.61
C LEU A 364 10.49 7.61 -12.68
N GLU A 365 11.70 7.66 -13.22
CA GLU A 365 12.91 7.98 -12.45
C GLU A 365 12.91 9.43 -11.98
N LYS A 366 12.52 10.38 -12.87
CA LYS A 366 12.36 11.80 -12.49
C LYS A 366 11.33 11.94 -11.34
N LEU A 367 10.20 11.23 -11.44
CA LEU A 367 9.15 11.26 -10.43
C LEU A 367 9.64 10.69 -9.09
N ALA A 368 10.39 9.59 -9.11
CA ALA A 368 10.97 9.00 -7.91
C ALA A 368 11.98 9.93 -7.23
N ASN A 369 12.89 10.53 -8.01
CA ASN A 369 13.87 11.50 -7.52
C ASN A 369 13.17 12.76 -6.98
N TRP A 370 12.19 13.28 -7.70
CA TRP A 370 11.39 14.42 -7.26
C TRP A 370 10.70 14.15 -5.93
N THR A 371 10.07 12.96 -5.78
CA THR A 371 9.38 12.57 -4.54
C THR A 371 10.35 12.47 -3.36
N LYS A 372 11.51 11.88 -3.57
CA LYS A 372 12.56 11.82 -2.55
C LYS A 372 12.98 13.22 -2.10
N ASP A 373 13.26 14.13 -3.05
CA ASP A 373 13.65 15.50 -2.75
C ASP A 373 12.52 16.29 -2.04
N TYR A 374 11.27 16.06 -2.44
CA TYR A 374 10.11 16.67 -1.81
C TYR A 374 9.99 16.25 -0.34
N LEU A 375 10.08 14.96 -0.06
CA LEU A 375 9.98 14.41 1.30
C LEU A 375 11.18 14.83 2.17
N LEU A 376 12.40 14.78 1.64
CA LEU A 376 13.60 15.25 2.34
C LEU A 376 13.47 16.73 2.73
N LEU A 377 12.96 17.57 1.83
CA LEU A 377 12.74 18.99 2.10
C LEU A 377 11.63 19.18 3.15
N TYR A 378 10.52 18.43 3.04
CA TYR A 378 9.39 18.51 3.97
C TYR A 378 9.79 18.16 5.41
N TYR A 379 10.48 17.04 5.60
CA TYR A 379 10.90 16.59 6.93
C TYR A 379 12.14 17.33 7.44
N GLY A 380 13.02 17.81 6.56
CA GLY A 380 14.25 18.50 6.95
C GLY A 380 14.09 19.98 7.24
N ASP A 381 13.26 20.71 6.46
CA ASP A 381 13.07 22.16 6.61
C ASP A 381 11.67 22.56 6.13
N LYS A 382 10.70 22.52 7.04
CA LYS A 382 9.29 22.86 6.75
C LYS A 382 9.09 24.33 6.29
N GLN A 383 9.93 25.27 6.69
CA GLN A 383 9.82 26.68 6.25
C GLN A 383 10.24 26.81 4.79
N ARG A 384 11.39 26.24 4.45
CA ARG A 384 11.89 26.21 3.09
C ARG A 384 10.97 25.41 2.16
N TRP A 385 10.44 24.29 2.63
CA TRP A 385 9.45 23.52 1.89
C TRP A 385 8.20 24.35 1.55
N ARG A 386 7.62 25.09 2.51
CA ARG A 386 6.47 25.99 2.26
C ARG A 386 6.77 27.04 1.20
N HIS A 387 7.97 27.63 1.25
CA HIS A 387 8.40 28.67 0.29
C HIS A 387 8.46 28.13 -1.15
N PHE A 388 8.99 26.91 -1.35
CA PHE A 388 9.17 26.32 -2.67
C PHE A 388 8.04 25.37 -3.10
N LEU A 389 6.98 25.23 -2.32
CA LEU A 389 5.92 24.25 -2.61
C LEU A 389 5.28 24.46 -3.98
N ASN A 390 5.00 25.71 -4.37
CA ASN A 390 4.37 25.99 -5.67
C ASN A 390 5.28 25.61 -6.84
N ASP A 391 6.58 25.91 -6.76
CA ASP A 391 7.56 25.53 -7.79
C ASP A 391 7.70 24.00 -7.87
N LYS A 392 7.71 23.34 -6.73
CA LYS A 392 7.72 21.86 -6.67
C LYS A 392 6.47 21.27 -7.32
N LEU A 393 5.28 21.83 -7.07
CA LEU A 393 4.03 21.36 -7.69
C LEU A 393 4.01 21.62 -9.20
N SER A 394 4.58 22.74 -9.67
CA SER A 394 4.71 23.03 -11.10
C SER A 394 5.59 21.98 -11.80
N LEU A 395 6.73 21.66 -11.21
CA LEU A 395 7.61 20.60 -11.75
C LEU A 395 6.93 19.22 -11.70
N LEU A 396 6.15 18.94 -10.67
CA LEU A 396 5.37 17.68 -10.59
C LEU A 396 4.33 17.61 -11.71
N ALA A 397 3.62 18.70 -12.00
CA ALA A 397 2.64 18.75 -13.08
C ALA A 397 3.29 18.50 -14.45
N GLU A 398 4.51 18.98 -14.65
CA GLU A 398 5.33 18.71 -15.86
C GLU A 398 5.73 17.23 -15.95
N ILE A 399 6.29 16.66 -14.86
CA ILE A 399 6.71 15.24 -14.82
C ILE A 399 5.53 14.30 -15.04
N LEU A 400 4.36 14.64 -14.51
CA LEU A 400 3.14 13.86 -14.68
C LEU A 400 2.42 14.13 -16.01
N HIS A 401 2.90 15.07 -16.81
CA HIS A 401 2.28 15.47 -18.09
C HIS A 401 0.78 15.78 -17.95
N ILE A 402 0.39 16.48 -16.90
CA ILE A 402 -1.02 16.72 -16.56
C ILE A 402 -1.83 17.34 -17.72
N PRO A 403 -1.33 18.33 -18.49
CA PRO A 403 -2.08 18.86 -19.66
C PRO A 403 -2.40 17.80 -20.70
N GLU A 404 -1.50 16.86 -20.99
CA GLU A 404 -1.72 15.77 -21.95
C GLU A 404 -2.77 14.80 -21.44
N ILE A 405 -2.69 14.39 -20.15
CA ILE A 405 -3.70 13.52 -19.52
C ILE A 405 -5.07 14.20 -19.55
N LEU A 406 -5.15 15.48 -19.21
CA LEU A 406 -6.41 16.22 -19.21
C LEU A 406 -6.99 16.44 -20.60
N SER A 407 -6.18 16.38 -21.66
CA SER A 407 -6.67 16.43 -23.06
C SER A 407 -7.52 15.21 -23.44
N LEU A 408 -7.35 14.09 -22.72
CA LEU A 408 -8.14 12.86 -22.89
C LEU A 408 -9.45 12.87 -22.09
N VAL A 409 -9.62 13.84 -21.17
CA VAL A 409 -10.84 13.98 -20.38
C VAL A 409 -11.86 14.81 -21.18
N PRO A 410 -13.06 14.27 -21.47
CA PRO A 410 -14.10 15.01 -22.17
C PRO A 410 -14.48 16.31 -21.48
N GLN A 411 -14.73 17.37 -22.26
CA GLN A 411 -15.10 18.71 -21.72
C GLN A 411 -16.40 18.70 -20.91
N GLN A 412 -17.27 17.73 -21.14
CA GLN A 412 -18.52 17.52 -20.39
C GLN A 412 -18.26 17.08 -18.95
N CYS A 413 -17.10 16.48 -18.66
CA CYS A 413 -16.76 16.10 -17.31
C CYS A 413 -16.45 17.31 -16.44
N LYS A 414 -17.25 17.49 -15.41
CA LYS A 414 -17.19 18.60 -14.43
C LYS A 414 -16.70 18.15 -13.08
N LYS A 415 -16.60 16.85 -12.85
CA LYS A 415 -16.07 16.20 -11.63
C LYS A 415 -14.97 15.24 -12.04
N VAL A 416 -13.92 15.16 -11.23
CA VAL A 416 -12.87 14.15 -11.40
C VAL A 416 -12.61 13.41 -10.09
N ILE A 417 -12.41 12.10 -10.23
CA ILE A 417 -11.97 11.20 -9.16
C ILE A 417 -10.55 10.79 -9.49
N LEU A 418 -9.64 11.20 -8.63
CA LEU A 418 -8.23 10.84 -8.73
C LEU A 418 -7.97 9.56 -7.95
N ILE A 419 -7.39 8.57 -8.63
CA ILE A 419 -6.94 7.32 -8.01
C ILE A 419 -5.42 7.26 -8.15
N PRO A 420 -4.68 7.77 -7.18
CA PRO A 420 -3.23 7.76 -7.18
C PRO A 420 -2.66 6.34 -7.13
N HIS A 421 -1.36 6.22 -7.32
CA HIS A 421 -0.62 4.97 -7.17
C HIS A 421 0.64 5.23 -6.35
N HIS A 422 0.93 4.36 -5.39
CA HIS A 422 2.12 4.41 -4.56
C HIS A 422 2.30 5.81 -3.91
N TYR A 423 3.49 6.42 -3.96
CA TYR A 423 3.75 7.72 -3.34
C TYR A 423 2.92 8.90 -3.89
N LEU A 424 2.20 8.75 -5.01
CA LEU A 424 1.26 9.78 -5.46
C LEU A 424 0.10 10.00 -4.47
N HIS A 425 -0.19 9.04 -3.61
CA HIS A 425 -1.16 9.21 -2.53
C HIS A 425 -0.76 10.28 -1.49
N LEU A 426 0.52 10.62 -1.40
CA LEU A 426 1.04 11.64 -0.48
C LEU A 426 0.98 13.06 -1.06
N LEU A 427 0.56 13.21 -2.32
CA LEU A 427 0.72 14.44 -3.07
C LEU A 427 -0.63 15.11 -3.38
N PRO A 428 -0.68 16.45 -3.32
CA PRO A 428 -1.91 17.20 -3.54
C PRO A 428 -2.17 17.35 -5.05
N LEU A 429 -2.54 16.27 -5.73
CA LEU A 429 -2.74 16.28 -7.18
C LEU A 429 -3.81 17.29 -7.64
N HIS A 430 -4.82 17.58 -6.79
CA HIS A 430 -5.83 18.60 -7.04
C HIS A 430 -5.25 20.03 -7.11
N ALA A 431 -4.10 20.25 -6.49
CA ALA A 431 -3.41 21.54 -6.45
C ALA A 431 -2.25 21.65 -7.46
N LEU A 432 -2.20 20.78 -8.47
CA LEU A 432 -1.22 20.89 -9.54
C LEU A 432 -1.52 22.08 -10.43
N PRO A 433 -0.56 23.01 -10.64
CA PRO A 433 -0.74 24.17 -11.50
C PRO A 433 -0.93 23.76 -12.98
N LEU A 434 -1.92 24.35 -13.64
CA LEU A 434 -2.16 24.24 -15.08
C LEU A 434 -1.66 25.49 -15.81
N SER A 435 -1.62 26.62 -15.10
CA SER A 435 -1.04 27.91 -15.52
C SER A 435 -0.61 28.70 -14.30
N SER A 436 -0.19 29.95 -14.47
CA SER A 436 0.16 30.85 -13.36
C SER A 436 -0.99 31.13 -12.38
N GLU A 437 -2.24 31.02 -12.80
CA GLU A 437 -3.41 31.36 -12.00
C GLU A 437 -4.39 30.19 -11.83
N GLU A 438 -4.26 29.14 -12.63
CA GLU A 438 -5.20 28.00 -12.66
C GLU A 438 -4.53 26.73 -12.15
N TYR A 439 -5.22 26.02 -11.28
CA TYR A 439 -4.86 24.73 -10.74
C TYR A 439 -5.84 23.65 -11.23
N LEU A 440 -5.49 22.37 -11.11
CA LEU A 440 -6.36 21.26 -11.51
C LEU A 440 -7.75 21.36 -10.87
N ILE A 441 -7.83 21.79 -9.61
CA ILE A 441 -9.09 22.00 -8.88
C ILE A 441 -10.02 23.03 -9.55
N ASP A 442 -9.49 23.99 -10.30
CA ASP A 442 -10.29 25.03 -10.97
C ASP A 442 -10.95 24.52 -12.26
N LYS A 443 -10.39 23.45 -12.85
CA LYS A 443 -10.92 22.84 -14.07
C LYS A 443 -12.21 22.04 -13.86
N PHE A 444 -12.42 21.54 -12.63
CA PHE A 444 -13.54 20.67 -12.30
C PHE A 444 -14.53 21.35 -11.33
N PRO A 445 -15.49 22.13 -11.82
CA PRO A 445 -16.39 22.92 -10.97
C PRO A 445 -17.28 22.08 -10.05
N ASN A 446 -17.54 20.80 -10.36
CA ASN A 446 -18.31 19.90 -9.50
C ASN A 446 -17.39 19.10 -8.51
N GLY A 447 -16.11 19.43 -8.49
CA GLY A 447 -15.16 18.98 -7.49
C GLY A 447 -14.14 17.96 -7.97
N VAL A 448 -13.05 17.91 -7.22
CA VAL A 448 -11.98 16.92 -7.31
C VAL A 448 -12.02 16.08 -6.05
N SER A 449 -12.17 14.77 -6.18
CA SER A 449 -12.13 13.82 -5.08
C SER A 449 -11.04 12.79 -5.29
N TYR A 450 -10.69 12.10 -4.22
CA TYR A 450 -9.74 11.00 -4.22
C TYR A 450 -10.44 9.69 -3.89
N ALA A 451 -9.93 8.63 -4.44
CA ALA A 451 -10.28 7.29 -4.01
C ALA A 451 -9.03 6.41 -3.95
N PRO A 452 -8.92 5.53 -2.95
CA PRO A 452 -7.82 4.55 -2.91
C PRO A 452 -7.86 3.58 -4.09
N SER A 453 -9.07 3.19 -4.50
CA SER A 453 -9.36 2.32 -5.63
C SER A 453 -10.82 2.50 -6.07
N CYS A 454 -11.17 2.08 -7.28
CA CYS A 454 -12.56 2.04 -7.73
C CYS A 454 -13.43 1.16 -6.84
N GLN A 455 -12.85 0.09 -6.29
CA GLN A 455 -13.57 -0.80 -5.39
C GLN A 455 -13.97 -0.13 -4.08
N LEU A 456 -13.04 0.60 -3.44
CA LEU A 456 -13.35 1.35 -2.22
C LEU A 456 -14.27 2.53 -2.51
N TRP A 457 -14.12 3.18 -3.67
CA TRP A 457 -15.06 4.19 -4.12
C TRP A 457 -16.49 3.63 -4.28
N ARG A 458 -16.67 2.42 -4.84
CA ARG A 458 -17.97 1.74 -4.89
C ARG A 458 -18.57 1.56 -3.50
N VAL A 459 -17.77 1.16 -2.52
CA VAL A 459 -18.23 0.99 -1.13
C VAL A 459 -18.75 2.31 -0.56
N THR A 460 -17.99 3.39 -0.72
CA THR A 460 -18.38 4.72 -0.23
C THR A 460 -19.61 5.26 -0.95
N GLN A 461 -19.72 5.08 -2.28
CA GLN A 461 -20.90 5.46 -3.07
C GLN A 461 -22.16 4.71 -2.64
N ASN A 462 -22.07 3.40 -2.43
CA ASN A 462 -23.19 2.59 -1.97
C ASN A 462 -23.60 3.02 -0.55
N LYS A 463 -22.65 3.30 0.30
CA LYS A 463 -22.90 3.82 1.65
C LYS A 463 -23.61 5.15 1.61
N ALA A 464 -23.13 6.09 0.82
CA ALA A 464 -23.74 7.41 0.67
C ALA A 464 -25.22 7.33 0.23
N LYS A 465 -25.54 6.42 -0.70
CA LYS A 465 -26.91 6.20 -1.18
C LYS A 465 -27.87 5.69 -0.09
N THR A 466 -27.34 4.99 0.92
CA THR A 466 -28.16 4.46 2.04
C THR A 466 -28.41 5.49 3.14
N LEU A 467 -27.63 6.57 3.17
CA LEU A 467 -27.74 7.62 4.18
C LEU A 467 -28.72 8.70 3.73
N SER A 468 -29.67 9.04 4.60
CA SER A 468 -30.63 10.11 4.30
C SER A 468 -29.96 11.49 4.33
N TYR A 469 -30.23 12.28 3.30
CA TYR A 469 -29.66 13.64 3.13
C TYR A 469 -30.37 14.73 3.95
N SER A 470 -31.33 14.37 4.78
CA SER A 470 -32.34 15.34 5.18
C SER A 470 -31.98 16.33 6.28
N ARG A 471 -30.80 16.36 6.90
CA ARG A 471 -30.35 17.43 7.83
C ARG A 471 -28.96 17.22 8.41
N PHE A 472 -28.32 18.34 8.87
CA PHE A 472 -27.18 18.33 9.77
C PHE A 472 -27.63 17.79 11.15
N HIS A 473 -27.58 16.44 11.27
CA HIS A 473 -27.89 15.78 12.52
C HIS A 473 -26.59 15.37 13.20
N HIS A 474 -26.67 15.00 14.41
CA HIS A 474 -25.72 14.37 15.31
C HIS A 474 -24.23 14.54 14.92
N LEU A 475 -23.62 15.58 15.45
CA LEU A 475 -22.17 15.80 15.42
C LEU A 475 -21.53 15.18 16.66
N PHE A 476 -20.47 14.42 16.45
CA PHE A 476 -19.51 14.09 17.50
C PHE A 476 -18.17 14.76 17.16
N ALA A 477 -17.59 15.50 18.11
CA ALA A 477 -16.34 16.21 17.89
C ALA A 477 -15.32 16.00 19.02
N ILE A 478 -14.04 15.93 18.63
CA ILE A 478 -12.87 16.03 19.51
C ILE A 478 -12.29 17.43 19.32
N GLN A 479 -12.13 18.18 20.41
CA GLN A 479 -11.69 19.55 20.39
C GLN A 479 -10.46 19.77 21.26
N ASN A 480 -9.30 20.04 20.62
CA ASN A 480 -8.07 20.51 21.24
C ASN A 480 -7.63 19.70 22.48
N PRO A 481 -7.46 18.37 22.39
CA PRO A 481 -7.16 17.53 23.55
C PRO A 481 -5.81 17.87 24.22
N THR A 482 -4.83 18.30 23.45
CA THR A 482 -3.47 18.68 23.90
C THR A 482 -3.39 20.13 24.41
N LYS A 483 -4.38 20.98 24.11
CA LYS A 483 -4.55 22.39 24.52
C LYS A 483 -3.58 23.40 23.89
N ASP A 484 -2.79 23.01 22.94
CA ASP A 484 -1.77 23.82 22.27
C ASP A 484 -2.24 24.36 20.91
N LEU A 485 -3.42 23.92 20.41
CA LEU A 485 -4.02 24.35 19.15
C LEU A 485 -4.93 25.57 19.40
N GLU A 486 -4.45 26.75 19.05
CA GLU A 486 -5.03 28.03 19.47
C GLU A 486 -6.37 28.34 18.79
N PHE A 487 -6.57 27.88 17.52
CA PHE A 487 -7.76 28.20 16.70
C PHE A 487 -8.78 27.08 16.62
N THR A 488 -8.43 25.89 17.12
CA THR A 488 -9.32 24.71 17.17
C THR A 488 -10.61 24.98 17.96
N ASP A 489 -10.54 25.76 19.03
CA ASP A 489 -11.73 26.11 19.81
C ASP A 489 -12.70 26.98 18.97
N ILE A 490 -12.20 27.90 18.14
CA ILE A 490 -12.98 28.71 17.22
C ILE A 490 -13.60 27.85 16.12
N GLU A 491 -12.81 26.96 15.53
CA GLU A 491 -13.23 26.02 14.49
C GLU A 491 -14.42 25.17 14.97
N VAL A 492 -14.20 24.39 16.02
CA VAL A 492 -15.19 23.39 16.47
C VAL A 492 -16.45 24.05 17.02
N GLU A 493 -16.34 25.12 17.79
CA GLU A 493 -17.51 25.81 18.36
C GLU A 493 -18.38 26.46 17.30
N THR A 494 -17.75 27.07 16.28
CA THR A 494 -18.48 27.68 15.15
C THR A 494 -19.18 26.61 14.31
N ILE A 495 -18.50 25.53 13.97
CA ILE A 495 -19.08 24.41 13.19
C ILE A 495 -20.23 23.78 13.99
N ALA A 496 -19.99 23.47 15.26
CA ALA A 496 -20.96 22.75 16.09
C ALA A 496 -22.26 23.54 16.36
N ALA A 497 -22.25 24.86 16.18
CA ALA A 497 -23.44 25.67 16.34
C ALA A 497 -24.59 25.28 15.39
N ALA A 498 -24.25 24.74 14.22
CA ALA A 498 -25.21 24.28 13.21
C ALA A 498 -25.83 22.89 13.48
N PHE A 499 -25.31 22.14 14.46
CA PHE A 499 -25.69 20.72 14.68
C PHE A 499 -26.55 20.50 15.92
N HIS A 500 -27.60 19.68 15.78
CA HIS A 500 -28.46 19.24 16.87
C HIS A 500 -28.96 17.80 16.62
N PRO A 501 -28.66 16.81 17.51
CA PRO A 501 -27.81 16.91 18.70
C PRO A 501 -26.31 17.03 18.35
N ARG A 502 -25.53 17.46 19.33
CA ARG A 502 -24.07 17.51 19.25
C ARG A 502 -23.43 17.02 20.54
N HIS A 503 -22.37 16.27 20.42
CA HIS A 503 -21.54 15.78 21.52
C HIS A 503 -20.09 16.17 21.28
N ILE A 504 -19.50 16.95 22.18
CA ILE A 504 -18.15 17.48 22.03
C ILE A 504 -17.32 17.11 23.25
N LEU A 505 -16.22 16.38 23.03
CA LEU A 505 -15.21 16.17 24.06
C LEU A 505 -14.13 17.24 23.92
N LYS A 506 -14.00 18.07 24.97
CA LYS A 506 -13.11 19.23 24.97
C LYS A 506 -11.88 18.99 25.85
N LYS A 507 -10.71 19.31 25.31
CA LYS A 507 -9.44 19.37 26.11
C LYS A 507 -9.24 18.10 26.94
N ASN A 508 -9.03 18.23 28.25
CA ASN A 508 -8.83 17.10 29.18
C ASN A 508 -9.96 16.06 29.21
N GLN A 509 -11.15 16.38 28.69
CA GLN A 509 -12.25 15.43 28.59
C GLN A 509 -12.10 14.49 27.40
N ALA A 510 -11.31 14.85 26.42
CA ALA A 510 -11.11 14.07 25.18
C ALA A 510 -10.06 12.96 25.38
N THR A 511 -10.30 12.03 26.29
CA THR A 511 -9.42 10.90 26.60
C THR A 511 -9.90 9.62 25.94
N ALA A 512 -9.00 8.64 25.72
CA ALA A 512 -9.35 7.30 25.26
C ALA A 512 -10.37 6.65 26.22
N ALA A 513 -10.18 6.79 27.52
CA ALA A 513 -11.13 6.30 28.53
C ALA A 513 -12.53 6.94 28.42
N ALA A 514 -12.60 8.23 28.08
CA ALA A 514 -13.89 8.89 27.85
C ALA A 514 -14.61 8.36 26.60
N LEU A 515 -13.87 8.07 25.53
CA LEU A 515 -14.41 7.44 24.32
C LEU A 515 -14.97 6.04 24.59
N ALA A 516 -14.37 5.30 25.51
CA ALA A 516 -14.80 3.96 25.90
C ALA A 516 -16.03 3.94 26.82
N GLN A 517 -16.44 5.10 27.41
CA GLN A 517 -17.65 5.16 28.25
C GLN A 517 -18.92 4.86 27.43
N PRO A 518 -19.85 4.04 27.93
CA PRO A 518 -21.00 3.55 27.17
C PRO A 518 -21.79 4.63 26.44
N THR A 519 -22.14 5.74 27.13
CA THR A 519 -22.90 6.86 26.54
C THR A 519 -22.10 7.59 25.47
N THR A 520 -20.81 7.81 25.67
CA THR A 520 -19.91 8.46 24.70
C THR A 520 -19.70 7.56 23.48
N ALA A 521 -19.42 6.30 23.70
CA ALA A 521 -19.26 5.30 22.64
C ALA A 521 -20.52 5.16 21.79
N GLU A 522 -21.71 5.22 22.40
CA GLU A 522 -22.98 5.21 21.67
C GLU A 522 -23.16 6.48 20.83
N ASN A 523 -22.89 7.67 21.38
CA ASN A 523 -22.93 8.93 20.64
C ASN A 523 -21.93 8.93 19.48
N PHE A 524 -20.71 8.43 19.70
CA PHE A 524 -19.68 8.30 18.67
C PHE A 524 -20.12 7.37 17.53
N ARG A 525 -20.62 6.17 17.86
CA ARG A 525 -21.13 5.19 16.91
C ARG A 525 -22.28 5.69 16.06
N ASN A 526 -23.22 6.41 16.68
CA ASN A 526 -24.44 6.88 16.04
C ASN A 526 -24.30 8.22 15.35
N ALA A 527 -23.14 8.89 15.45
CA ALA A 527 -22.90 10.17 14.82
C ALA A 527 -22.98 10.07 13.29
N ASN A 528 -23.61 11.08 12.69
CA ASN A 528 -23.61 11.25 11.23
C ASN A 528 -22.36 12.01 10.76
N TRP A 529 -21.82 12.84 11.61
CA TRP A 529 -20.69 13.72 11.36
C TRP A 529 -19.68 13.56 12.49
N LEU A 530 -18.47 13.17 12.12
CA LEU A 530 -17.33 13.07 13.03
C LEU A 530 -16.33 14.18 12.68
N HIS A 531 -15.90 14.94 13.69
CA HIS A 531 -14.94 16.01 13.50
C HIS A 531 -13.84 15.94 14.54
N PHE A 532 -12.60 15.68 14.09
CA PHE A 532 -11.42 15.58 14.93
C PHE A 532 -10.54 16.79 14.68
N SER A 533 -10.52 17.74 15.62
CA SER A 533 -9.63 18.88 15.60
C SER A 533 -8.59 18.71 16.71
N CYS A 534 -7.49 18.04 16.36
CA CYS A 534 -6.45 17.55 17.26
C CYS A 534 -5.13 17.35 16.51
N HIS A 535 -4.09 16.84 17.17
CA HIS A 535 -2.90 16.36 16.46
C HIS A 535 -3.11 14.98 15.85
N GLY A 536 -2.46 14.74 14.71
CA GLY A 536 -2.36 13.45 14.06
C GLY A 536 -0.89 13.03 13.94
N TYR A 537 -0.67 11.74 13.98
CA TYR A 537 0.64 11.12 13.77
C TYR A 537 0.53 9.94 12.82
N PHE A 538 1.38 9.91 11.79
CA PHE A 538 1.48 8.80 10.87
C PHE A 538 2.78 8.02 11.08
N ASN A 539 2.67 6.70 11.28
CA ASN A 539 3.82 5.80 11.47
C ASN A 539 4.11 5.03 10.18
N PHE A 540 5.17 5.40 9.46
CA PHE A 540 5.57 4.74 8.22
C PHE A 540 6.07 3.30 8.40
N ASN A 541 6.58 2.93 9.58
CA ASN A 541 7.10 1.59 9.85
C ASN A 541 6.00 0.61 10.26
N LEU A 542 5.02 1.10 11.03
CA LEU A 542 3.89 0.35 11.59
C LEU A 542 2.62 1.17 11.38
N PRO A 543 2.04 1.18 10.17
CA PRO A 543 0.89 2.03 9.83
C PRO A 543 -0.32 1.85 10.75
N GLU A 544 -0.52 0.65 11.31
CA GLU A 544 -1.58 0.35 12.28
C GLU A 544 -1.41 1.13 13.61
N LYS A 545 -0.22 1.65 13.89
CA LYS A 545 0.10 2.52 15.03
C LYS A 545 -0.02 4.01 14.72
N SER A 546 -0.42 4.37 13.50
CA SER A 546 -0.83 5.75 13.19
C SER A 546 -2.03 6.13 14.03
N ALA A 547 -2.08 7.36 14.53
CA ALA A 547 -3.04 7.74 15.57
C ALA A 547 -3.51 9.20 15.51
N LEU A 548 -4.70 9.43 16.05
CA LEU A 548 -5.17 10.75 16.49
C LEU A 548 -4.86 10.90 17.97
N LEU A 549 -4.16 11.98 18.33
CA LEU A 549 -3.71 12.22 19.70
C LEU A 549 -4.89 12.74 20.55
N LEU A 550 -5.12 12.08 21.68
CA LEU A 550 -6.12 12.45 22.64
C LEU A 550 -5.47 13.08 23.90
N ALA A 551 -6.27 13.46 24.86
CA ALA A 551 -5.76 14.04 26.10
C ALA A 551 -4.91 13.02 26.87
N ALA A 552 -3.76 13.49 27.39
CA ALA A 552 -2.74 12.68 28.08
C ALA A 552 -2.00 11.66 27.18
N SER A 553 -2.01 11.83 25.87
CA SER A 553 -1.22 10.98 24.95
C SER A 553 0.28 11.32 24.98
N GLU A 554 0.65 12.57 25.26
CA GLU A 554 2.05 12.98 25.34
C GLU A 554 2.62 12.69 26.73
N ILE A 555 3.82 12.10 26.78
CA ILE A 555 4.50 11.74 28.01
C ILE A 555 5.92 12.30 28.01
N SER A 556 6.30 12.89 29.15
CA SER A 556 7.67 13.31 29.47
C SER A 556 7.83 13.36 30.99
N PRO A 557 8.81 12.69 31.63
CA PRO A 557 9.77 11.72 31.06
C PRO A 557 9.17 10.33 30.87
N LEU A 558 9.86 9.49 30.07
CA LEU A 558 9.54 8.07 29.90
C LEU A 558 9.52 7.29 31.21
N PRO A 559 8.70 6.23 31.32
CA PRO A 559 8.83 5.19 32.35
C PRO A 559 10.22 4.56 32.34
N ALA A 560 10.72 4.15 33.52
CA ALA A 560 12.06 3.57 33.66
C ALA A 560 12.28 2.28 32.84
N GLU A 561 11.22 1.54 32.54
CA GLU A 561 11.21 0.36 31.66
C GLU A 561 10.04 0.50 30.65
N PRO A 562 10.26 1.19 29.51
CA PRO A 562 9.19 1.39 28.53
C PRO A 562 8.87 0.07 27.78
N GLU A 563 7.60 -0.30 27.73
CA GLU A 563 7.11 -1.28 26.77
C GLU A 563 7.23 -0.69 25.36
N THR A 564 8.18 -1.16 24.57
CA THR A 564 8.51 -0.65 23.24
C THR A 564 7.35 -0.72 22.24
N SER A 565 6.34 -1.54 22.51
CA SER A 565 5.10 -1.65 21.69
C SER A 565 4.05 -0.58 22.03
N ARG A 566 4.09 0.01 23.21
CA ARG A 566 3.12 1.00 23.70
C ARG A 566 3.55 2.43 23.43
N TYR A 567 4.85 2.71 23.54
CA TYR A 567 5.38 4.07 23.45
C TYR A 567 6.02 4.32 22.09
N LEU A 568 5.76 5.50 21.53
CA LEU A 568 6.28 5.92 20.25
C LEU A 568 7.02 7.25 20.38
N ARG A 569 8.29 7.27 19.98
CA ARG A 569 9.10 8.49 19.96
C ARG A 569 8.78 9.32 18.72
N VAL A 570 8.33 10.54 18.90
CA VAL A 570 7.93 11.47 17.83
C VAL A 570 8.98 12.55 17.60
N SER A 571 9.66 12.98 18.65
CA SER A 571 10.79 13.92 18.59
C SER A 571 11.82 13.56 19.65
N ASP A 572 12.92 14.35 19.73
CA ASP A 572 13.96 14.12 20.75
C ASP A 572 13.43 14.25 22.18
N ASP A 573 12.39 15.07 22.40
CA ASP A 573 11.83 15.39 23.71
C ASP A 573 10.38 14.92 23.91
N THR A 574 9.74 14.32 22.89
CA THR A 574 8.31 13.97 22.95
C THR A 574 8.08 12.50 22.59
N GLU A 575 7.40 11.81 23.48
CA GLU A 575 6.93 10.45 23.26
C GLU A 575 5.42 10.36 23.44
N ILE A 576 4.81 9.45 22.70
CA ILE A 576 3.36 9.24 22.69
C ILE A 576 3.04 7.89 23.29
N ASP A 577 2.09 7.88 24.23
CA ASP A 577 1.45 6.69 24.76
C ASP A 577 0.26 6.32 23.85
N LEU A 578 0.42 5.26 23.09
CA LEU A 578 -0.60 4.79 22.15
C LEU A 578 -1.91 4.34 22.81
N GLU A 579 -1.88 3.94 24.11
CA GLU A 579 -3.10 3.61 24.85
C GLU A 579 -3.97 4.85 25.12
N ASN A 580 -3.39 6.04 25.08
CA ASN A 580 -4.09 7.32 25.22
C ASN A 580 -4.37 7.99 23.86
N CYS A 581 -4.31 7.25 22.77
CA CYS A 581 -4.61 7.69 21.40
C CYS A 581 -5.83 6.97 20.83
N LEU A 582 -6.31 7.41 19.69
CA LEU A 582 -7.21 6.65 18.82
C LEU A 582 -6.38 6.16 17.63
N THR A 583 -5.90 4.93 17.72
CA THR A 583 -5.02 4.33 16.71
C THR A 583 -5.79 3.82 15.49
N LEU A 584 -5.09 3.61 14.36
CA LEU A 584 -5.70 2.97 13.18
C LEU A 584 -6.21 1.55 13.53
N GLU A 585 -5.50 0.83 14.41
CA GLU A 585 -5.95 -0.48 14.92
C GLU A 585 -7.30 -0.36 15.66
N ASP A 586 -7.50 0.67 16.49
CA ASP A 586 -8.78 0.93 17.16
C ASP A 586 -9.87 1.33 16.16
N ILE A 587 -9.54 2.15 15.16
CA ILE A 587 -10.47 2.58 14.13
C ILE A 587 -10.97 1.39 13.30
N PHE A 588 -10.15 0.40 13.01
CA PHE A 588 -10.58 -0.84 12.33
C PHE A 588 -11.63 -1.63 13.13
N GLN A 589 -11.68 -1.45 14.45
CA GLN A 589 -12.66 -2.11 15.32
C GLN A 589 -14.00 -1.36 15.41
N LEU A 590 -14.05 -0.12 14.91
CA LEU A 590 -15.26 0.70 14.95
C LEU A 590 -16.34 0.20 13.97
N SER A 591 -17.59 0.48 14.33
CA SER A 591 -18.74 0.37 13.44
C SER A 591 -19.50 1.69 13.45
N LEU A 592 -19.54 2.36 12.30
CA LEU A 592 -20.12 3.69 12.10
C LEU A 592 -21.28 3.64 11.09
N PRO A 593 -22.41 2.99 11.45
CA PRO A 593 -23.48 2.68 10.50
C PRO A 593 -24.15 3.91 9.90
N ASN A 594 -24.07 5.05 10.58
CA ASN A 594 -24.77 6.30 10.19
C ASN A 594 -23.81 7.40 9.73
N CYS A 595 -22.49 7.13 9.67
CA CYS A 595 -21.49 8.17 9.43
C CYS A 595 -21.46 8.59 7.96
N ARG A 596 -21.77 9.85 7.72
CA ARG A 596 -21.72 10.50 6.42
C ARG A 596 -20.33 11.04 6.12
N LEU A 597 -19.74 11.74 7.10
CA LEU A 597 -18.45 12.40 6.94
C LEU A 597 -17.60 12.26 8.20
N VAL A 598 -16.35 11.97 7.99
CA VAL A 598 -15.28 12.11 8.98
C VAL A 598 -14.36 13.22 8.53
N THR A 599 -14.24 14.29 9.32
CA THR A 599 -13.28 15.37 9.10
C THR A 599 -12.11 15.20 10.06
N LEU A 600 -10.93 14.97 9.51
CA LEU A 600 -9.67 14.87 10.24
C LEU A 600 -8.94 16.22 10.10
N SER A 601 -9.36 17.20 10.87
CA SER A 601 -8.72 18.52 10.97
C SER A 601 -7.47 18.39 11.84
N ALA A 602 -6.51 17.60 11.37
CA ALA A 602 -5.30 17.21 12.08
C ALA A 602 -4.14 17.02 11.09
N CYS A 603 -2.92 17.14 11.57
CA CYS A 603 -1.73 17.04 10.73
C CYS A 603 -1.53 15.61 10.17
N GLU A 604 -1.10 15.51 8.92
CA GLU A 604 -0.61 14.25 8.30
C GLU A 604 -1.61 13.06 8.33
N THR A 605 -2.90 13.33 8.50
CA THR A 605 -3.93 12.29 8.64
C THR A 605 -4.31 11.60 7.33
N GLY A 606 -3.94 12.18 6.20
CA GLY A 606 -4.14 11.59 4.86
C GLY A 606 -2.95 10.79 4.34
N LEU A 607 -1.85 10.68 5.14
CA LEU A 607 -0.70 9.90 4.76
C LEU A 607 -0.99 8.40 4.77
N VAL A 608 -0.23 7.68 3.95
CA VAL A 608 -0.36 6.22 3.78
C VAL A 608 1.00 5.56 3.77
N ASP A 609 1.02 4.25 3.99
CA ASP A 609 2.24 3.45 3.92
C ASP A 609 2.81 3.40 2.50
N ILE A 610 3.97 4.04 2.31
CA ILE A 610 4.73 4.02 1.06
C ILE A 610 5.99 3.15 1.13
N LEU A 611 6.37 2.70 2.32
CA LEU A 611 7.52 1.82 2.50
C LEU A 611 7.18 0.39 2.09
N ASN A 612 5.90 0.06 2.08
CA ASN A 612 5.42 -1.18 1.51
C ASN A 612 5.41 -1.05 -0.02
N THR A 613 6.06 -1.95 -0.71
CA THR A 613 6.12 -2.01 -2.19
C THR A 613 4.75 -2.31 -2.83
N SER A 614 3.75 -2.62 -2.01
CA SER A 614 2.36 -2.77 -2.43
C SER A 614 1.70 -1.39 -2.53
N ASP A 615 0.98 -1.15 -3.64
CA ASP A 615 0.19 0.06 -3.82
C ASP A 615 -1.11 -0.03 -3.02
N GLU A 616 -1.00 0.02 -1.68
CA GLU A 616 -2.16 -0.05 -0.81
C GLU A 616 -2.31 1.18 0.07
N TYR A 617 -3.54 1.66 0.09
CA TYR A 617 -3.93 2.81 0.88
C TYR A 617 -4.19 2.40 2.33
N ILE A 618 -3.12 2.16 3.12
CA ILE A 618 -3.23 1.87 4.55
C ILE A 618 -2.92 3.14 5.34
N GLY A 619 -3.95 3.71 5.95
CA GLY A 619 -3.88 4.94 6.75
C GLY A 619 -5.21 5.23 7.44
N LEU A 620 -5.28 6.28 8.24
CA LEU A 620 -6.49 6.65 8.98
C LEU A 620 -7.75 6.74 8.10
N PRO A 621 -7.71 7.29 6.87
CA PRO A 621 -8.89 7.32 6.01
C PRO A 621 -9.43 5.94 5.63
N SER A 622 -8.56 4.97 5.32
CA SER A 622 -9.01 3.61 4.99
C SER A 622 -9.65 2.91 6.20
N GLY A 623 -9.16 3.21 7.40
CA GLY A 623 -9.78 2.76 8.65
C GLY A 623 -11.22 3.25 8.79
N PHE A 624 -11.46 4.55 8.60
CA PHE A 624 -12.80 5.12 8.68
C PHE A 624 -13.74 4.68 7.55
N ILE A 625 -13.24 4.48 6.32
CA ILE A 625 -14.04 3.85 5.24
C ILE A 625 -14.49 2.45 5.68
N ARG A 626 -13.56 1.66 6.21
CA ARG A 626 -13.85 0.30 6.71
C ARG A 626 -14.85 0.33 7.86
N ALA A 627 -14.74 1.30 8.77
CA ALA A 627 -15.68 1.49 9.88
C ALA A 627 -17.10 1.87 9.39
N GLY A 628 -17.25 2.34 8.16
CA GLY A 628 -18.54 2.64 7.53
C GLY A 628 -18.77 4.13 7.22
N ALA A 629 -17.77 4.96 7.20
CA ALA A 629 -17.88 6.34 6.74
C ALA A 629 -18.06 6.41 5.21
N ALA A 630 -18.94 7.30 4.74
CA ALA A 630 -19.15 7.51 3.31
C ALA A 630 -18.14 8.47 2.69
N SER A 631 -17.67 9.44 3.43
CA SER A 631 -16.66 10.41 3.00
C SER A 631 -15.69 10.74 4.11
N ILE A 632 -14.45 11.04 3.75
CA ILE A 632 -13.42 11.50 4.68
C ILE A 632 -12.76 12.76 4.11
N VAL A 633 -12.48 13.73 4.98
CA VAL A 633 -11.61 14.86 4.69
C VAL A 633 -10.38 14.74 5.58
N SER A 634 -9.19 14.68 4.97
CA SER A 634 -7.92 14.48 5.69
C SER A 634 -6.79 15.30 5.09
N SER A 635 -5.73 15.54 5.83
CA SER A 635 -4.60 16.39 5.43
C SER A 635 -3.36 15.61 5.01
N LEU A 636 -2.63 16.12 4.01
CA LEU A 636 -1.39 15.52 3.47
C LEU A 636 -0.11 16.00 4.15
N TRP A 637 -0.18 17.08 4.95
CA TRP A 637 0.97 17.61 5.69
C TRP A 637 0.53 18.34 6.97
N ALA A 638 1.51 18.78 7.75
CA ALA A 638 1.31 19.57 8.95
C ALA A 638 0.72 20.95 8.60
N VAL A 639 -0.54 21.14 8.93
CA VAL A 639 -1.33 22.32 8.57
C VAL A 639 -1.13 23.50 9.54
N ASN A 640 -1.39 24.71 9.05
CA ASN A 640 -1.40 25.89 9.88
C ASN A 640 -2.76 26.00 10.59
N ASP A 641 -2.79 26.05 11.91
CA ASP A 641 -3.98 26.04 12.75
C ASP A 641 -4.97 27.16 12.37
N PHE A 642 -4.48 28.39 12.15
CA PHE A 642 -5.33 29.53 11.78
C PHE A 642 -6.01 29.38 10.42
N SER A 643 -5.24 29.11 9.36
CA SER A 643 -5.81 28.91 8.02
C SER A 643 -6.73 27.70 7.95
N THR A 644 -6.42 26.64 8.71
CA THR A 644 -7.25 25.44 8.80
C THR A 644 -8.60 25.73 9.44
N ALA A 645 -8.63 26.47 10.54
CA ALA A 645 -9.90 26.86 11.17
C ALA A 645 -10.81 27.63 10.20
N LEU A 646 -10.26 28.60 9.44
CA LEU A 646 -11.04 29.36 8.45
C LEU A 646 -11.52 28.45 7.30
N LEU A 647 -10.65 27.57 6.80
CA LEU A 647 -10.99 26.60 5.75
C LEU A 647 -12.13 25.68 6.18
N MET A 648 -12.04 25.09 7.38
CA MET A 648 -13.03 24.15 7.88
C MET A 648 -14.38 24.82 8.17
N ILE A 649 -14.38 26.02 8.76
CA ILE A 649 -15.61 26.76 8.93
C ILE A 649 -16.27 27.04 7.56
N LYS A 650 -15.49 27.47 6.56
CA LYS A 650 -16.00 27.71 5.21
C LYS A 650 -16.48 26.46 4.52
N PHE A 651 -15.77 25.34 4.70
CA PHE A 651 -16.17 24.05 4.19
C PHE A 651 -17.54 23.60 4.72
N TYR A 652 -17.77 23.70 6.03
CA TYR A 652 -19.06 23.33 6.62
C TYR A 652 -20.18 24.30 6.23
N GLU A 653 -19.90 25.58 6.01
CA GLU A 653 -20.88 26.53 5.42
C GLU A 653 -21.30 26.09 4.02
N ASN A 654 -20.34 25.74 3.18
CA ASN A 654 -20.62 25.29 1.83
C ASN A 654 -21.43 23.98 1.83
N LEU A 655 -21.18 23.05 2.77
CA LEU A 655 -22.00 21.84 2.93
C LEU A 655 -23.46 22.14 3.30
N GLN A 656 -23.73 23.22 4.02
CA GLN A 656 -25.09 23.59 4.38
C GLN A 656 -25.87 24.16 3.18
N THR A 657 -25.20 24.86 2.29
CA THR A 657 -25.81 25.58 1.18
C THR A 657 -25.98 24.78 -0.07
N VAL A 658 -25.07 23.78 -0.32
CA VAL A 658 -25.01 23.00 -1.55
C VAL A 658 -25.13 21.52 -1.22
N THR A 659 -26.32 20.98 -1.33
CA THR A 659 -26.71 19.55 -1.38
C THR A 659 -25.67 18.52 -0.95
N GLN A 660 -24.91 18.78 0.13
CA GLN A 660 -24.04 17.83 0.83
C GLN A 660 -22.97 17.10 -0.04
N ASN A 661 -22.55 17.68 -1.18
CA ASN A 661 -21.45 17.19 -1.98
C ASN A 661 -20.11 17.56 -1.31
N VAL A 662 -19.50 16.62 -0.62
CA VAL A 662 -18.27 16.83 0.17
C VAL A 662 -17.10 17.34 -0.68
N PRO A 663 -16.76 16.72 -1.83
CA PRO A 663 -15.70 17.24 -2.70
C PRO A 663 -15.94 18.67 -3.18
N PHE A 664 -17.14 18.96 -3.65
CA PHE A 664 -17.50 20.32 -4.10
C PHE A 664 -17.37 21.35 -2.98
N ALA A 665 -17.90 21.05 -1.80
CA ALA A 665 -17.88 21.96 -0.65
C ALA A 665 -16.44 22.26 -0.20
N LEU A 666 -15.57 21.23 -0.14
CA LEU A 666 -14.16 21.38 0.21
C LEU A 666 -13.41 22.19 -0.86
N ASN A 667 -13.56 21.83 -2.13
CA ASN A 667 -12.86 22.52 -3.22
C ASN A 667 -13.28 23.99 -3.32
N SER A 668 -14.57 24.28 -3.12
CA SER A 668 -15.07 25.65 -3.09
C SER A 668 -14.49 26.44 -1.90
N ALA A 669 -14.31 25.80 -0.75
CA ALA A 669 -13.66 26.43 0.41
C ALA A 669 -12.16 26.68 0.17
N GLN A 670 -11.46 25.74 -0.47
CA GLN A 670 -10.05 25.88 -0.85
C GLN A 670 -9.83 26.99 -1.87
N GLN A 671 -10.67 27.06 -2.91
CA GLN A 671 -10.64 28.14 -3.90
C GLN A 671 -10.96 29.50 -3.28
N TRP A 672 -11.94 29.55 -2.34
CA TRP A 672 -12.26 30.77 -1.61
C TRP A 672 -11.05 31.20 -0.76
N LEU A 673 -10.48 30.33 0.05
CA LEU A 673 -9.35 30.66 0.94
C LEU A 673 -8.12 31.15 0.15
N ARG A 674 -7.86 30.56 -1.02
CA ARG A 674 -6.76 30.97 -1.91
C ARG A 674 -6.95 32.39 -2.47
N ARG A 675 -8.19 32.77 -2.79
CA ARG A 675 -8.51 34.01 -3.53
C ARG A 675 -8.93 35.15 -2.65
N VAL A 676 -9.42 34.86 -1.44
CA VAL A 676 -10.00 35.85 -0.55
C VAL A 676 -8.95 36.88 -0.09
N THR A 677 -9.33 38.17 -0.19
CA THR A 677 -8.51 39.27 0.30
C THR A 677 -8.75 39.51 1.80
N GLN A 678 -7.83 40.20 2.45
CA GLN A 678 -7.98 40.61 3.86
C GLN A 678 -9.28 41.32 4.10
N ARG A 679 -9.67 42.29 3.21
CA ARG A 679 -10.94 43.05 3.29
C ARG A 679 -12.15 42.11 3.27
N GLU A 680 -12.18 41.18 2.34
CA GLU A 680 -13.27 40.21 2.20
C GLU A 680 -13.34 39.25 3.39
N LEU A 681 -12.18 38.86 3.96
CA LEU A 681 -12.11 38.04 5.18
C LEU A 681 -12.71 38.77 6.37
N LEU A 682 -12.45 40.09 6.56
CA LEU A 682 -13.03 40.88 7.60
C LEU A 682 -14.54 41.04 7.41
N GLN A 683 -15.02 41.25 6.18
CA GLN A 683 -16.46 41.31 5.87
C GLN A 683 -17.17 39.98 6.17
N TRP A 684 -16.54 38.85 5.76
CA TRP A 684 -17.05 37.52 6.07
C TRP A 684 -17.12 37.29 7.59
N LEU A 685 -16.07 37.65 8.32
CA LEU A 685 -16.00 37.53 9.77
C LEU A 685 -17.09 38.38 10.49
N ASP A 686 -17.32 39.60 10.04
CA ASP A 686 -18.34 40.46 10.59
C ASP A 686 -19.76 39.88 10.41
N GLY A 687 -19.98 39.20 9.28
CA GLY A 687 -21.24 38.49 8.98
C GLY A 687 -21.49 37.22 9.80
N LYS A 688 -20.49 36.71 10.54
CA LYS A 688 -20.61 35.50 11.33
C LYS A 688 -21.42 35.70 12.60
N THR A 689 -22.62 35.13 12.67
CA THR A 689 -23.48 35.19 13.89
C THR A 689 -23.13 34.06 14.87
N ASP A 690 -22.54 32.97 14.39
CA ASP A 690 -22.27 31.75 15.15
C ASP A 690 -20.95 31.81 15.93
N MET A 691 -20.12 32.82 15.66
CA MET A 691 -18.86 33.07 16.34
C MET A 691 -19.02 34.10 17.44
N ASN A 692 -18.56 33.84 18.65
CA ASN A 692 -18.66 34.78 19.75
C ASN A 692 -17.76 36.01 19.55
N PRO A 693 -18.07 37.16 20.22
CA PRO A 693 -17.36 38.43 20.02
C PRO A 693 -15.84 38.36 20.31
N GLU A 694 -15.42 37.60 21.33
CA GLU A 694 -14.00 37.45 21.69
C GLU A 694 -13.24 36.70 20.62
N GLN A 695 -13.84 35.63 20.08
CA GLN A 695 -13.29 34.84 18.99
C GLN A 695 -13.13 35.66 17.71
N LYS A 696 -14.16 36.44 17.36
CA LYS A 696 -14.09 37.38 16.23
C LYS A 696 -12.97 38.40 16.40
N GLN A 697 -12.84 39.00 17.59
CA GLN A 697 -11.78 39.98 17.87
C GLN A 697 -10.38 39.36 17.75
N LYS A 698 -10.21 38.10 18.19
CA LYS A 698 -8.95 37.39 18.06
C LYS A 698 -8.57 37.19 16.60
N VAL A 699 -9.50 36.71 15.76
CA VAL A 699 -9.28 36.52 14.31
C VAL A 699 -9.01 37.86 13.63
N LYS A 700 -9.82 38.90 13.96
CA LYS A 700 -9.70 40.25 13.41
C LYS A 700 -8.31 40.85 13.64
N LYS A 701 -7.78 40.74 14.85
CA LYS A 701 -6.45 41.25 15.22
C LYS A 701 -5.35 40.68 14.37
N ILE A 702 -5.44 39.42 13.97
CA ILE A 702 -4.44 38.76 13.08
C ILE A 702 -4.58 39.27 11.65
N LEU A 703 -5.81 39.39 11.16
CA LEU A 703 -6.10 39.85 9.81
C LEU A 703 -5.71 41.31 9.60
N GLU A 704 -5.82 42.16 10.62
CA GLU A 704 -5.43 43.59 10.59
C GLU A 704 -3.94 43.82 10.34
N ALA A 705 -3.11 42.77 10.48
CA ALA A 705 -1.68 42.81 10.12
C ALA A 705 -1.43 42.85 8.61
N TYR A 706 -2.41 42.52 7.78
CA TYR A 706 -2.30 42.50 6.32
C TYR A 706 -2.92 43.74 5.68
N TYR A 707 -2.46 44.07 4.47
CA TYR A 707 -3.10 45.12 3.67
C TYR A 707 -4.45 44.67 3.10
N PRO A 708 -5.41 45.57 2.86
CA PRO A 708 -6.78 45.24 2.45
C PRO A 708 -6.90 44.36 1.20
N GLU A 709 -6.04 44.56 0.21
CA GLU A 709 -6.04 43.79 -1.04
C GLU A 709 -5.09 42.54 -1.01
N HIS A 710 -4.37 42.35 0.09
CA HIS A 710 -3.51 41.19 0.25
C HIS A 710 -4.33 39.91 0.40
N ARG A 711 -3.84 38.81 -0.20
CA ARG A 711 -4.41 37.47 -0.09
C ARG A 711 -3.53 36.63 0.86
N PRO A 712 -3.89 36.59 2.16
CA PRO A 712 -2.99 35.98 3.17
C PRO A 712 -2.70 34.50 2.98
N PHE A 713 -3.58 33.79 2.28
CA PHE A 713 -3.57 32.34 2.15
C PHE A 713 -3.44 31.86 0.69
N GLU A 714 -2.91 32.68 -0.21
CA GLU A 714 -2.77 32.35 -1.63
C GLU A 714 -1.84 31.14 -1.89
N GLN A 715 -0.82 30.97 -1.06
CA GLN A 715 0.15 29.88 -1.22
C GLN A 715 -0.49 28.51 -0.96
N PRO A 716 -0.17 27.47 -1.78
CA PRO A 716 -0.73 26.12 -1.64
C PRO A 716 -0.58 25.49 -0.25
N ALA A 717 0.45 25.86 0.51
CA ALA A 717 0.67 25.36 1.86
C ALA A 717 -0.50 25.61 2.83
N PHE A 718 -1.33 26.62 2.56
CA PHE A 718 -2.45 27.02 3.43
C PHE A 718 -3.79 26.38 3.05
N TRP A 719 -4.01 26.06 1.76
CA TRP A 719 -5.31 25.59 1.28
C TRP A 719 -5.29 24.17 0.68
N ALA A 720 -4.13 23.71 0.17
CA ALA A 720 -4.06 22.48 -0.61
C ALA A 720 -3.76 21.21 0.22
N ALA A 721 -3.70 21.34 1.56
CA ALA A 721 -3.41 20.19 2.42
C ALA A 721 -4.52 19.14 2.41
N PHE A 722 -5.76 19.56 2.32
CA PHE A 722 -6.91 18.70 2.54
C PHE A 722 -7.42 18.04 1.26
N CYS A 723 -7.72 16.76 1.36
CA CYS A 723 -8.30 15.93 0.30
C CYS A 723 -9.66 15.39 0.75
N ALA A 724 -10.65 15.43 -0.17
CA ALA A 724 -11.91 14.70 -0.01
C ALA A 724 -11.74 13.29 -0.57
N ILE A 725 -12.01 12.26 0.23
CA ILE A 725 -11.86 10.85 -0.10
C ILE A 725 -13.21 10.17 0.01
N GLY A 726 -13.59 9.38 -0.98
CA GLY A 726 -14.84 8.61 -0.99
C GLY A 726 -15.86 9.14 -1.99
N GLU A 727 -17.00 9.63 -1.52
CA GLU A 727 -18.13 10.04 -2.37
C GLU A 727 -17.82 11.06 -3.45
#